data_07b8e037aeedf5c9838f93592c81f121
#
_entry.id   07b8e037aeedf5c9838f93592c81f121
#
_cell.length_a   1.000
_cell.length_b   1.000
_cell.length_c   1.000
_cell.angle_alpha   90.00
_cell.angle_beta   90.00
_cell.angle_gamma   90.00
#
_symmetry.space_group_name_H-M   'P 1'
#
loop_
_entity.id
_entity.type
_entity.pdbx_description
1 polymer ?
#
loop_
_entity_poly.entity_id
_entity_poly.type
_entity_poly.pdbx_seq_one_letter_code
_entity_poly.pdbx_strand_id
1 'polypeptide(L)'
;MKESIMEYPRPHFDRSHSWSSLNGDWDFRADTEQDYDRTITVPFAWETPASGIEAHWLPVAWYRRTFTVPAGWAGQRVVLQFGAVHHEATVWVNDVEVVSHRGGYTPFEADVTDALRSGNDQEVVVRVSAPLDKREIAHGKQRSIPRDDFDGVCFTPSSGIWQSVWLEARPATHLAGLKLRPSEGLDAIEVEARVGGTAEATLALRLRGTDVTVEVPVVNGLAETVIPVPGPRLWSPDDPHLYHVDATLTSADGTDTVAAYTGLRRIEVIGEDLYLNGARLFVRGVLDQGYWPLTGITPPDDAALRRDIELAAKAGYNLVRKHLKLEDPRFAHHADVLGMLVWAEPAATGRFSADSVAAFEEQVAPMVERDGNSPAIIIWGLYNEEWGLDWDIPGDPAKQRATAQAYDLLKALDPSRPAVDNSGWTHVKTDLLDWHYYDESAASWGKTVAALMNGEQDDFPVKLGPDFVVRKKLAGSPGQPLRGLPNLNSEYGTGFTSVERGWQLRWQTQELRRHDRVAGYVYTELYDIEHESAGLLDFERRAKDLGGVDPADANATTTLVLDVVPVAPGRDVLSETGEVSVPVRVSHHGAEPVNGHLHTAWTPVLGATPAALGAEGPWIEAKPFLLSGAAEVRAELPAGWTSGRLHLALVSDGAVVARSAVDIDTHTDFVIGDNR
;
A
#
# COMPACT_ATOMS: atom_id res chain seq x y z
N MET A 1 18.92 16.09 -5.62
CA MET A 1 17.96 16.38 -4.55
C MET A 1 17.23 17.73 -4.72
N LYS A 2 17.88 18.87 -5.01
CA LYS A 2 17.13 20.14 -5.15
C LYS A 2 16.18 20.23 -6.35
N GLU A 3 16.42 19.53 -7.45
CA GLU A 3 15.54 19.54 -8.63
C GLU A 3 14.30 18.62 -8.46
N SER A 4 14.42 17.51 -7.73
CA SER A 4 13.33 16.54 -7.52
C SER A 4 12.25 17.00 -6.54
N ILE A 5 12.51 18.02 -5.73
CA ILE A 5 11.54 18.62 -4.78
C ILE A 5 10.53 19.56 -5.47
N MET A 6 10.66 19.75 -6.78
CA MET A 6 9.94 20.77 -7.57
C MET A 6 8.79 20.17 -8.42
N GLU A 7 8.40 18.92 -8.18
CA GLU A 7 7.33 18.27 -8.94
C GLU A 7 5.95 18.63 -8.41
N TYR A 8 4.98 18.77 -9.32
CA TYR A 8 3.61 19.11 -8.94
C TYR A 8 2.96 17.96 -8.15
N PRO A 9 2.46 18.21 -6.93
CA PRO A 9 2.11 17.14 -5.99
C PRO A 9 0.73 16.52 -6.17
N ARG A 10 -0.14 17.04 -7.05
CA ARG A 10 -1.53 16.55 -7.25
C ARG A 10 -1.81 16.11 -8.69
N PRO A 11 -1.21 15.03 -9.21
CA PRO A 11 -1.37 14.62 -10.60
C PRO A 11 -2.82 14.23 -10.97
N HIS A 12 -3.64 13.85 -9.99
CA HIS A 12 -5.05 13.51 -10.16
C HIS A 12 -5.98 14.72 -10.24
N PHE A 13 -5.48 15.92 -9.91
CA PHE A 13 -6.20 17.20 -9.94
C PHE A 13 -5.21 18.32 -10.31
N ASP A 14 -4.75 18.31 -11.55
CA ASP A 14 -3.55 19.01 -12.01
C ASP A 14 -3.84 20.45 -12.42
N ARG A 15 -3.24 21.40 -11.69
CA ARG A 15 -3.13 22.84 -12.00
C ARG A 15 -1.67 23.27 -12.18
N SER A 16 -0.80 22.38 -12.65
CA SER A 16 0.63 22.66 -12.80
C SER A 16 0.94 23.86 -13.71
N HIS A 17 0.00 24.29 -14.54
CA HIS A 17 0.08 25.52 -15.35
C HIS A 17 0.01 26.82 -14.51
N SER A 18 -0.45 26.75 -13.27
CA SER A 18 -0.68 27.91 -12.39
C SER A 18 -0.26 27.60 -10.95
N TRP A 19 1.00 27.19 -10.74
CA TRP A 19 1.55 26.84 -9.43
C TRP A 19 2.96 27.35 -9.23
N SER A 20 3.37 27.42 -7.97
CA SER A 20 4.74 27.75 -7.56
C SER A 20 5.11 26.99 -6.29
N SER A 21 6.17 26.20 -6.33
CA SER A 21 6.63 25.43 -5.18
C SER A 21 7.22 26.33 -4.09
N LEU A 22 6.88 26.00 -2.85
CA LEU A 22 7.52 26.55 -1.65
C LEU A 22 8.37 25.51 -0.92
N ASN A 23 8.65 24.35 -1.53
CA ASN A 23 9.60 23.38 -1.01
C ASN A 23 11.04 23.95 -1.02
N GLY A 24 11.90 23.40 -0.17
CA GLY A 24 13.29 23.82 -0.02
C GLY A 24 13.56 24.48 1.32
N ASP A 25 14.47 25.42 1.37
CA ASP A 25 14.99 25.99 2.63
C ASP A 25 13.99 26.96 3.28
N TRP A 26 13.69 26.73 4.56
CA TRP A 26 12.89 27.60 5.43
C TRP A 26 13.68 27.92 6.70
N ASP A 27 13.51 29.13 7.24
CA ASP A 27 13.99 29.45 8.58
C ASP A 27 13.22 28.58 9.61
N PHE A 28 13.93 28.11 10.65
CA PHE A 28 13.37 27.21 11.64
C PHE A 28 13.81 27.57 13.06
N ARG A 29 12.90 27.45 14.02
CA ARG A 29 13.19 27.51 15.45
C ARG A 29 12.27 26.60 16.26
N ALA A 30 12.75 26.10 17.40
CA ALA A 30 11.89 25.52 18.44
C ALA A 30 11.08 26.62 19.14
N ASP A 31 9.96 26.25 19.78
CA ASP A 31 9.10 27.21 20.51
C ASP A 31 9.83 27.89 21.70
N THR A 32 10.81 27.19 22.27
CA THR A 32 11.65 27.71 23.36
C THR A 32 12.71 28.72 22.91
N GLU A 33 12.94 28.87 21.61
CA GLU A 33 13.91 29.78 21.00
C GLU A 33 13.23 31.06 20.54
N GLN A 34 13.96 32.19 20.55
CA GLN A 34 13.41 33.47 20.08
C GLN A 34 13.76 33.74 18.61
N ASP A 35 14.94 33.36 18.20
CA ASP A 35 15.48 33.65 16.88
C ASP A 35 15.40 32.46 15.94
N TYR A 36 15.20 32.71 14.64
CA TYR A 36 15.29 31.73 13.57
C TYR A 36 16.76 31.60 13.13
N ASP A 37 17.53 30.82 13.85
CA ASP A 37 18.95 30.63 13.63
C ASP A 37 19.32 29.32 12.91
N ARG A 38 18.30 28.50 12.63
CA ARG A 38 18.44 27.24 11.89
C ARG A 38 17.67 27.29 10.58
N THR A 39 18.07 26.42 9.66
CA THR A 39 17.38 26.21 8.38
C THR A 39 16.90 24.78 8.30
N ILE A 40 15.62 24.58 7.94
CA ILE A 40 15.03 23.28 7.65
C ILE A 40 14.73 23.15 6.16
N THR A 41 14.98 21.97 5.59
CA THR A 41 14.59 21.66 4.22
C THR A 41 13.20 21.04 4.20
N VAL A 42 12.20 21.78 3.72
CA VAL A 42 10.82 21.32 3.50
C VAL A 42 10.76 20.54 2.17
N PRO A 43 10.10 19.37 2.09
CA PRO A 43 9.11 18.84 3.03
C PRO A 43 9.64 17.71 3.94
N PHE A 44 10.80 17.82 4.53
CA PHE A 44 11.30 16.75 5.38
C PHE A 44 11.00 17.02 6.86
N ALA A 45 10.52 15.99 7.54
CA ALA A 45 10.21 16.05 8.97
C ALA A 45 11.44 16.40 9.81
N TRP A 46 11.30 17.19 10.85
CA TRP A 46 12.42 17.71 11.63
C TRP A 46 13.25 16.66 12.38
N GLU A 47 12.76 15.41 12.50
CA GLU A 47 13.53 14.27 13.03
C GLU A 47 14.53 13.70 12.03
N THR A 48 14.33 13.94 10.74
CA THR A 48 15.05 13.24 9.66
C THR A 48 16.36 13.94 9.29
N PRO A 49 17.40 13.19 8.87
CA PRO A 49 18.65 13.79 8.39
C PRO A 49 18.46 14.74 7.21
N ALA A 50 17.53 14.45 6.30
CA ALA A 50 17.27 15.28 5.11
C ALA A 50 16.71 16.66 5.45
N SER A 51 16.09 16.82 6.62
CA SER A 51 15.61 18.11 7.10
C SER A 51 16.74 19.07 7.48
N GLY A 52 17.90 18.53 7.91
CA GLY A 52 19.01 19.29 8.47
C GLY A 52 18.83 19.72 9.93
N ILE A 53 17.78 19.26 10.61
CA ILE A 53 17.46 19.61 12.02
C ILE A 53 17.77 18.45 12.97
N GLU A 54 17.33 17.24 12.66
CA GLU A 54 17.52 16.00 13.46
C GLU A 54 17.09 16.13 14.93
N ALA A 55 15.96 16.81 15.18
CA ALA A 55 15.43 17.04 16.51
C ALA A 55 14.34 16.05 16.88
N HIS A 56 14.64 15.13 17.80
CA HIS A 56 13.67 14.16 18.30
C HIS A 56 12.83 14.73 19.45
N TRP A 57 11.56 14.37 19.50
CA TRP A 57 10.61 14.71 20.57
C TRP A 57 10.46 16.22 20.82
N LEU A 58 10.51 17.00 19.73
CA LEU A 58 10.23 18.43 19.78
C LEU A 58 8.71 18.63 19.70
N PRO A 59 8.06 19.24 20.73
CA PRO A 59 6.60 19.32 20.73
C PRO A 59 6.04 20.44 19.87
N VAL A 60 6.80 21.54 19.69
CA VAL A 60 6.37 22.71 18.92
C VAL A 60 7.54 23.33 18.19
N ALA A 61 7.34 23.61 16.91
CA ALA A 61 8.31 24.31 16.09
C ALA A 61 7.65 25.39 15.22
N TRP A 62 8.47 26.32 14.77
CA TRP A 62 8.09 27.43 13.92
C TRP A 62 8.92 27.43 12.66
N TYR A 63 8.25 27.59 11.53
CA TYR A 63 8.81 27.74 10.19
C TYR A 63 8.53 29.13 9.69
N ARG A 64 9.47 29.70 8.95
CA ARG A 64 9.29 31.01 8.28
C ARG A 64 9.94 31.00 6.90
N ARG A 65 9.26 31.59 5.92
CA ARG A 65 9.80 31.75 4.57
C ARG A 65 9.29 33.01 3.91
N THR A 66 10.15 33.70 3.17
CA THR A 66 9.73 34.73 2.22
C THR A 66 9.42 34.10 0.88
N PHE A 67 8.41 34.65 0.19
CA PHE A 67 8.01 34.20 -1.13
C PHE A 67 7.52 35.38 -2.00
N THR A 68 7.44 35.14 -3.31
CA THR A 68 6.89 36.09 -4.27
C THR A 68 5.73 35.46 -5.02
N VAL A 69 4.67 36.25 -5.27
CA VAL A 69 3.56 35.83 -6.11
C VAL A 69 3.90 36.11 -7.58
N PRO A 70 3.83 35.11 -8.48
CA PRO A 70 4.09 35.33 -9.90
C PRO A 70 3.26 36.46 -10.49
N ALA A 71 3.88 37.38 -11.22
CA ALA A 71 3.23 38.57 -11.77
C ALA A 71 2.04 38.23 -12.71
N GLY A 72 2.06 37.07 -13.35
CA GLY A 72 0.97 36.58 -14.20
C GLY A 72 -0.32 36.21 -13.46
N TRP A 73 -0.30 36.23 -12.11
CA TRP A 73 -1.47 35.90 -11.27
C TRP A 73 -2.26 37.13 -10.81
N ALA A 74 -1.94 38.31 -11.36
CA ALA A 74 -2.65 39.56 -11.02
C ALA A 74 -4.17 39.43 -11.26
N GLY A 75 -4.95 39.73 -10.22
CA GLY A 75 -6.42 39.63 -10.27
C GLY A 75 -7.00 38.24 -10.02
N GLN A 76 -6.18 37.24 -9.79
CA GLN A 76 -6.60 35.90 -9.37
C GLN A 76 -6.55 35.75 -7.84
N ARG A 77 -7.26 34.76 -7.32
CA ARG A 77 -7.08 34.29 -5.91
C ARG A 77 -5.80 33.49 -5.81
N VAL A 78 -4.99 33.77 -4.82
CA VAL A 78 -3.77 33.04 -4.51
C VAL A 78 -4.03 32.12 -3.33
N VAL A 79 -3.80 30.82 -3.53
CA VAL A 79 -4.10 29.79 -2.54
C VAL A 79 -2.81 29.09 -2.12
N LEU A 80 -2.55 29.09 -0.83
CA LEU A 80 -1.44 28.36 -0.22
C LEU A 80 -1.92 26.94 0.12
N GLN A 81 -1.18 25.96 -0.36
CA GLN A 81 -1.48 24.53 -0.26
C GLN A 81 -0.46 23.81 0.61
N PHE A 82 -0.93 22.88 1.42
CA PHE A 82 -0.12 21.94 2.19
C PHE A 82 -0.56 20.51 1.89
N GLY A 83 0.35 19.64 1.48
CA GLY A 83 0.07 18.23 1.25
C GLY A 83 -0.21 17.48 2.56
N ALA A 84 0.61 17.69 3.58
CA ALA A 84 0.38 17.20 4.95
C ALA A 84 1.35 17.88 5.95
N VAL A 85 0.85 18.10 7.17
CA VAL A 85 1.63 18.63 8.30
C VAL A 85 1.27 17.84 9.57
N HIS A 86 2.23 17.17 10.19
CA HIS A 86 1.99 16.40 11.39
C HIS A 86 2.36 17.21 12.65
N HIS A 87 1.45 17.68 13.52
CA HIS A 87 0.05 17.27 13.59
C HIS A 87 -0.92 18.45 13.48
N GLU A 88 -0.74 19.53 14.27
CA GLU A 88 -1.56 20.75 14.23
C GLU A 88 -0.74 21.90 13.65
N ALA A 89 -1.29 22.59 12.67
CA ALA A 89 -0.65 23.71 12.02
C ALA A 89 -1.50 24.97 12.17
N THR A 90 -0.88 26.10 12.52
CA THR A 90 -1.44 27.44 12.38
C THR A 90 -0.56 28.22 11.44
N VAL A 91 -1.16 28.87 10.45
CA VAL A 91 -0.46 29.53 9.35
C VAL A 91 -0.80 31.01 9.31
N TRP A 92 0.22 31.84 9.23
CA TRP A 92 0.09 33.27 9.01
C TRP A 92 0.76 33.66 7.69
N VAL A 93 0.14 34.58 6.99
CA VAL A 93 0.76 35.28 5.85
C VAL A 93 0.77 36.78 6.17
N ASN A 94 1.96 37.39 6.16
CA ASN A 94 2.16 38.79 6.48
C ASN A 94 1.49 39.21 7.82
N ASP A 95 1.67 38.42 8.86
CA ASP A 95 1.10 38.57 10.21
C ASP A 95 -0.43 38.35 10.31
N VAL A 96 -1.12 37.96 9.23
CA VAL A 96 -2.54 37.62 9.23
C VAL A 96 -2.68 36.11 9.34
N GLU A 97 -3.37 35.61 10.35
CA GLU A 97 -3.72 34.20 10.46
C GLU A 97 -4.69 33.83 9.32
N VAL A 98 -4.31 32.84 8.49
CA VAL A 98 -5.06 32.46 7.28
C VAL A 98 -5.74 31.11 7.42
N VAL A 99 -5.18 30.20 8.21
CA VAL A 99 -5.75 28.87 8.47
C VAL A 99 -5.16 28.23 9.72
N SER A 100 -6.00 27.48 10.42
CA SER A 100 -5.58 26.46 11.40
C SER A 100 -6.10 25.09 10.96
N HIS A 101 -5.26 24.07 11.01
CA HIS A 101 -5.56 22.71 10.60
C HIS A 101 -5.12 21.72 11.66
N ARG A 102 -5.90 20.64 11.82
CA ARG A 102 -5.58 19.48 12.64
C ARG A 102 -5.68 18.21 11.81
N GLY A 103 -4.67 17.33 11.94
CA GLY A 103 -4.60 16.07 11.20
C GLY A 103 -3.27 15.92 10.48
N GLY A 104 -2.56 14.79 10.73
CA GLY A 104 -1.18 14.61 10.30
C GLY A 104 -1.00 14.12 8.87
N TYR A 105 -2.06 13.66 8.19
CA TYR A 105 -1.96 12.93 6.92
C TYR A 105 -2.85 13.49 5.81
N THR A 106 -3.66 14.48 6.10
CA THR A 106 -4.62 15.05 5.15
C THR A 106 -4.18 16.41 4.64
N PRO A 107 -4.46 16.76 3.36
CA PRO A 107 -4.12 18.06 2.80
C PRO A 107 -5.05 19.15 3.31
N PHE A 108 -4.56 20.39 3.29
CA PHE A 108 -5.36 21.58 3.55
C PHE A 108 -4.86 22.78 2.76
N GLU A 109 -5.73 23.80 2.61
CA GLU A 109 -5.43 25.00 1.86
C GLU A 109 -5.91 26.27 2.56
N ALA A 110 -5.33 27.40 2.20
CA ALA A 110 -5.78 28.72 2.60
C ALA A 110 -5.78 29.69 1.40
N ASP A 111 -6.88 30.39 1.18
CA ASP A 111 -6.88 31.56 0.30
C ASP A 111 -6.17 32.72 1.02
N VAL A 112 -5.00 33.10 0.52
CA VAL A 112 -4.15 34.12 1.13
C VAL A 112 -4.24 35.48 0.46
N THR A 113 -5.08 35.61 -0.57
CA THR A 113 -5.17 36.80 -1.44
C THR A 113 -5.30 38.08 -0.64
N ASP A 114 -6.20 38.11 0.36
CA ASP A 114 -6.52 39.32 1.13
C ASP A 114 -5.43 39.60 2.22
N ALA A 115 -4.56 38.68 2.49
CA ALA A 115 -3.39 38.84 3.36
C ALA A 115 -2.14 39.30 2.63
N LEU A 116 -2.13 39.32 1.29
CA LEU A 116 -0.98 39.75 0.50
C LEU A 116 -0.77 41.27 0.61
N ARG A 117 0.49 41.68 0.75
CA ARG A 117 0.91 43.09 0.74
C ARG A 117 1.21 43.55 -0.70
N SER A 118 1.07 44.83 -0.93
CA SER A 118 1.57 45.44 -2.18
C SER A 118 3.09 45.33 -2.24
N GLY A 119 3.63 44.76 -3.31
CA GLY A 119 5.04 44.47 -3.50
C GLY A 119 5.32 42.99 -3.69
N ASN A 120 6.59 42.62 -3.84
CA ASN A 120 6.96 41.25 -4.19
C ASN A 120 7.26 40.37 -2.96
N ASP A 121 7.66 40.95 -1.83
CA ASP A 121 8.11 40.21 -0.66
C ASP A 121 6.93 39.91 0.27
N GLN A 122 6.50 38.69 0.25
CA GLN A 122 5.50 38.12 1.16
C GLN A 122 6.20 37.22 2.17
N GLU A 123 5.63 37.07 3.36
CA GLU A 123 6.13 36.16 4.39
C GLU A 123 5.06 35.17 4.77
N VAL A 124 5.43 33.90 4.87
CA VAL A 124 4.61 32.85 5.48
C VAL A 124 5.31 32.36 6.75
N VAL A 125 4.52 32.22 7.83
CA VAL A 125 4.95 31.64 9.10
C VAL A 125 4.01 30.50 9.41
N VAL A 126 4.57 29.34 9.81
CA VAL A 126 3.81 28.16 10.21
C VAL A 126 4.28 27.74 11.60
N ARG A 127 3.35 27.69 12.54
CA ARG A 127 3.56 27.06 13.84
C ARG A 127 3.00 25.65 13.78
N VAL A 128 3.83 24.67 14.13
CA VAL A 128 3.39 23.27 14.19
C VAL A 128 3.48 22.75 15.62
N SER A 129 2.37 22.18 16.11
CA SER A 129 2.33 21.41 17.35
C SER A 129 2.28 19.92 17.03
N ALA A 130 3.26 19.17 17.51
CA ALA A 130 3.36 17.73 17.40
C ALA A 130 3.37 17.12 18.82
N PRO A 131 2.24 16.60 19.31
CA PRO A 131 2.16 16.05 20.66
C PRO A 131 3.20 14.96 20.91
N LEU A 132 3.83 14.95 22.09
CA LEU A 132 4.78 13.90 22.48
C LEU A 132 4.07 12.56 22.69
N ASP A 133 2.86 12.57 23.26
CA ASP A 133 1.97 11.42 23.29
C ASP A 133 1.04 11.45 22.08
N LYS A 134 1.27 10.57 21.13
CA LYS A 134 0.55 10.47 19.85
C LYS A 134 -0.57 9.43 19.87
N ARG A 135 -0.81 8.76 21.00
CA ARG A 135 -1.72 7.60 21.04
C ARG A 135 -3.18 7.93 20.71
N GLU A 136 -3.61 9.19 20.90
CA GLU A 136 -4.98 9.64 20.58
C GLU A 136 -5.10 10.35 19.23
N ILE A 137 -4.01 10.39 18.45
CA ILE A 137 -3.99 10.98 17.12
C ILE A 137 -3.57 9.93 16.08
N ALA A 138 -3.88 10.18 14.82
CA ALA A 138 -3.39 9.37 13.72
C ALA A 138 -1.86 9.51 13.63
N HIS A 139 -1.14 8.41 13.84
CA HIS A 139 0.33 8.39 13.79
C HIS A 139 0.90 7.23 12.95
N GLY A 140 0.04 6.26 12.55
CA GLY A 140 0.48 5.11 11.78
C GLY A 140 1.53 4.28 12.53
N LYS A 141 2.64 3.95 11.86
CA LYS A 141 3.78 3.22 12.44
C LYS A 141 4.83 4.13 13.10
N GLN A 142 4.54 5.40 13.33
CA GLN A 142 5.44 6.28 14.10
C GLN A 142 5.39 5.91 15.59
N ARG A 143 6.52 5.99 16.30
CA ARG A 143 6.53 5.85 17.76
C ARG A 143 5.58 6.83 18.41
N SER A 144 4.68 6.33 19.24
CA SER A 144 3.57 7.12 19.80
C SER A 144 3.91 7.85 21.08
N ILE A 145 4.98 7.47 21.77
CA ILE A 145 5.48 8.09 23.01
C ILE A 145 7.01 8.15 22.99
N PRO A 146 7.63 9.10 23.76
CA PRO A 146 9.08 9.14 23.92
C PRO A 146 9.61 7.86 24.56
N ARG A 147 10.55 7.19 23.88
CA ARG A 147 11.24 5.99 24.35
C ARG A 147 12.66 5.99 23.82
N ASP A 148 13.59 5.51 24.64
CA ASP A 148 15.00 5.33 24.29
C ASP A 148 15.30 3.88 23.90
N ASP A 149 14.36 2.95 24.14
CA ASP A 149 14.49 1.53 23.84
C ASP A 149 13.80 1.15 22.52
N PHE A 150 14.05 -0.08 22.11
CA PHE A 150 13.38 -0.72 20.98
C PHE A 150 11.86 -0.72 21.15
N ASP A 151 11.13 -0.29 20.13
CA ASP A 151 9.67 -0.19 20.12
C ASP A 151 9.02 -1.09 19.05
N GLY A 152 9.43 -2.36 19.01
CA GLY A 152 8.81 -3.39 18.19
C GLY A 152 8.77 -3.01 16.70
N VAL A 153 7.57 -2.70 16.21
CA VAL A 153 7.26 -2.37 14.82
C VAL A 153 6.89 -0.89 14.61
N CYS A 154 7.39 0.00 15.47
CA CYS A 154 7.21 1.45 15.36
C CYS A 154 8.55 2.15 15.11
N PHE A 155 8.54 3.18 14.27
CA PHE A 155 9.72 3.81 13.72
C PHE A 155 9.86 5.26 14.16
N THR A 156 10.96 5.90 13.75
CA THR A 156 11.24 7.31 14.03
C THR A 156 10.03 8.16 13.68
N PRO A 157 9.55 9.02 14.59
CA PRO A 157 8.45 9.94 14.31
C PRO A 157 8.79 10.87 13.14
N SER A 158 7.75 11.35 12.49
CA SER A 158 7.86 12.35 11.42
C SER A 158 6.91 13.49 11.73
N SER A 159 7.44 14.55 12.30
CA SER A 159 6.68 15.71 12.76
C SER A 159 6.97 16.94 11.90
N GLY A 160 6.03 17.88 11.86
CA GLY A 160 6.16 19.08 11.03
C GLY A 160 5.62 18.92 9.62
N ILE A 161 6.11 19.73 8.72
CA ILE A 161 5.75 19.70 7.29
C ILE A 161 6.46 18.51 6.64
N TRP A 162 5.72 17.48 6.23
CA TRP A 162 6.31 16.27 5.64
C TRP A 162 5.83 15.96 4.22
N GLN A 163 4.89 16.75 3.67
CA GLN A 163 4.55 16.78 2.26
C GLN A 163 4.68 18.20 1.70
N SER A 164 4.67 18.33 0.38
CA SER A 164 4.92 19.57 -0.34
C SER A 164 4.07 20.75 0.14
N VAL A 165 4.67 21.95 0.06
CA VAL A 165 4.02 23.25 0.23
C VAL A 165 4.12 24.00 -1.07
N TRP A 166 3.01 24.60 -1.56
CA TRP A 166 3.02 25.34 -2.83
C TRP A 166 1.91 26.39 -2.88
N LEU A 167 2.03 27.28 -3.84
CA LEU A 167 0.99 28.24 -4.20
C LEU A 167 0.30 27.81 -5.48
N GLU A 168 -1.01 28.09 -5.60
CA GLU A 168 -1.77 28.02 -6.83
C GLU A 168 -2.54 29.32 -7.04
N ALA A 169 -2.74 29.71 -8.31
CA ALA A 169 -3.66 30.78 -8.65
C ALA A 169 -4.89 30.23 -9.32
N ARG A 170 -6.06 30.76 -8.95
CA ARG A 170 -7.35 30.38 -9.53
C ARG A 170 -8.33 31.58 -9.52
N PRO A 171 -9.36 31.63 -10.40
CA PRO A 171 -10.39 32.62 -10.31
C PRO A 171 -11.23 32.47 -9.03
N ALA A 172 -12.02 33.50 -8.67
CA ALA A 172 -12.89 33.44 -7.50
C ALA A 172 -13.91 32.29 -7.60
N THR A 173 -14.49 32.08 -8.78
CA THR A 173 -15.30 30.88 -9.08
C THR A 173 -14.43 29.85 -9.75
N HIS A 174 -14.24 28.70 -9.09
CA HIS A 174 -13.23 27.70 -9.41
C HIS A 174 -13.72 26.26 -9.15
N LEU A 175 -13.06 25.28 -9.77
CA LEU A 175 -13.25 23.87 -9.45
C LEU A 175 -12.65 23.57 -8.07
N ALA A 176 -13.45 23.09 -7.13
CA ALA A 176 -13.02 22.73 -5.79
C ALA A 176 -12.76 21.21 -5.64
N GLY A 177 -13.35 20.38 -6.51
CA GLY A 177 -13.16 18.94 -6.53
C GLY A 177 -13.73 18.34 -7.82
N LEU A 178 -13.22 17.17 -8.19
CA LEU A 178 -13.66 16.45 -9.39
C LEU A 178 -13.59 14.94 -9.14
N LYS A 179 -14.76 14.30 -9.02
CA LYS A 179 -14.87 12.85 -8.94
C LYS A 179 -15.14 12.27 -10.31
N LEU A 180 -14.36 11.28 -10.70
CA LEU A 180 -14.47 10.57 -11.96
C LEU A 180 -14.67 9.09 -11.66
N ARG A 181 -15.83 8.55 -11.98
CA ARG A 181 -16.18 7.15 -11.71
C ARG A 181 -16.54 6.42 -13.01
N PRO A 182 -16.16 5.14 -13.16
CA PRO A 182 -16.68 4.32 -14.25
C PRO A 182 -18.20 4.20 -14.14
N SER A 183 -18.91 4.30 -15.28
CA SER A 183 -20.33 3.92 -15.35
C SER A 183 -20.52 2.43 -15.08
N GLU A 184 -21.74 2.03 -14.76
CA GLU A 184 -22.10 0.61 -14.58
C GLU A 184 -21.79 -0.21 -15.84
N GLY A 185 -21.98 0.37 -17.03
CA GLY A 185 -21.66 -0.28 -18.31
C GLY A 185 -20.17 -0.30 -18.67
N LEU A 186 -19.30 0.39 -17.93
CA LEU A 186 -17.89 0.61 -18.25
C LEU A 186 -17.65 1.25 -19.64
N ASP A 187 -18.61 2.00 -20.13
CA ASP A 187 -18.63 2.67 -21.42
C ASP A 187 -18.69 4.19 -21.32
N ALA A 188 -18.67 4.72 -20.09
CA ALA A 188 -18.70 6.14 -19.80
C ALA A 188 -18.01 6.46 -18.46
N ILE A 189 -17.74 7.76 -18.25
CA ILE A 189 -17.22 8.31 -17.01
C ILE A 189 -18.32 9.17 -16.38
N GLU A 190 -18.79 8.78 -15.20
CA GLU A 190 -19.67 9.60 -14.36
C GLU A 190 -18.85 10.68 -13.68
N VAL A 191 -19.30 11.92 -13.75
CA VAL A 191 -18.59 13.09 -13.23
C VAL A 191 -19.44 13.82 -12.20
N GLU A 192 -18.86 14.06 -11.03
CA GLU A 192 -19.35 14.98 -10.01
C GLU A 192 -18.27 16.05 -9.80
N ALA A 193 -18.56 17.29 -10.19
CA ALA A 193 -17.65 18.43 -10.00
C ALA A 193 -18.21 19.40 -8.96
N ARG A 194 -17.42 19.68 -7.91
CA ARG A 194 -17.73 20.72 -6.92
C ARG A 194 -17.09 22.03 -7.35
N VAL A 195 -17.85 23.11 -7.26
CA VAL A 195 -17.44 24.46 -7.65
C VAL A 195 -17.52 25.37 -6.44
N GLY A 196 -16.42 26.04 -6.13
CA GLY A 196 -16.33 27.12 -5.16
C GLY A 196 -16.63 28.48 -5.84
N GLY A 197 -17.00 29.47 -5.02
CA GLY A 197 -17.38 30.80 -5.52
C GLY A 197 -18.88 30.97 -5.67
N THR A 198 -19.33 32.14 -6.20
CA THR A 198 -20.75 32.54 -6.22
C THR A 198 -21.26 32.93 -7.60
N ALA A 199 -20.39 33.00 -8.61
CA ALA A 199 -20.83 33.34 -9.97
C ALA A 199 -21.52 32.15 -10.66
N GLU A 200 -22.49 32.45 -11.53
CA GLU A 200 -23.00 31.43 -12.47
C GLU A 200 -21.84 30.91 -13.34
N ALA A 201 -21.80 29.61 -13.54
CA ALA A 201 -20.70 28.97 -14.27
C ALA A 201 -21.20 27.82 -15.15
N THR A 202 -20.44 27.56 -16.20
CA THR A 202 -20.60 26.39 -17.07
C THR A 202 -19.32 25.57 -17.05
N LEU A 203 -19.45 24.27 -16.87
CA LEU A 203 -18.35 23.31 -16.90
C LEU A 203 -18.32 22.60 -18.26
N ALA A 204 -17.21 22.73 -18.98
CA ALA A 204 -16.90 21.94 -20.17
C ALA A 204 -15.88 20.86 -19.81
N LEU A 205 -16.17 19.61 -20.20
CA LEU A 205 -15.36 18.42 -19.96
C LEU A 205 -14.96 17.80 -21.29
N ARG A 206 -13.69 17.77 -21.60
CA ARG A 206 -13.15 17.20 -22.83
C ARG A 206 -12.38 15.91 -22.54
N LEU A 207 -12.77 14.82 -23.18
CA LEU A 207 -12.02 13.56 -23.15
C LEU A 207 -10.85 13.64 -24.14
N ARG A 208 -9.61 13.67 -23.62
CA ARG A 208 -8.41 13.79 -24.45
C ARG A 208 -8.27 12.64 -25.45
N GLY A 209 -7.79 12.96 -26.65
CA GLY A 209 -7.60 11.97 -27.72
C GLY A 209 -8.88 11.58 -28.45
N THR A 210 -10.01 12.26 -28.16
CA THR A 210 -11.31 12.08 -28.81
C THR A 210 -11.94 13.43 -29.18
N ASP A 211 -13.06 13.41 -29.90
CA ASP A 211 -13.89 14.60 -30.18
C ASP A 211 -14.98 14.79 -29.12
N VAL A 212 -14.98 14.00 -28.04
CA VAL A 212 -16.02 14.07 -27.01
C VAL A 212 -15.79 15.28 -26.11
N THR A 213 -16.78 16.16 -26.08
CA THR A 213 -16.89 17.28 -25.14
C THR A 213 -18.31 17.33 -24.60
N VAL A 214 -18.44 17.51 -23.28
CA VAL A 214 -19.74 17.63 -22.62
C VAL A 214 -19.74 18.96 -21.86
N GLU A 215 -20.82 19.75 -22.02
CA GLU A 215 -21.01 20.98 -21.28
C GLU A 215 -22.22 20.85 -20.35
N VAL A 216 -22.06 21.32 -19.12
CA VAL A 216 -23.11 21.28 -18.10
C VAL A 216 -23.11 22.55 -17.26
N PRO A 217 -24.30 23.14 -16.94
CA PRO A 217 -24.37 24.27 -16.02
C PRO A 217 -24.08 23.84 -14.59
N VAL A 218 -23.45 24.73 -13.82
CA VAL A 218 -23.27 24.55 -12.38
C VAL A 218 -24.52 24.99 -11.66
N VAL A 219 -25.09 24.14 -10.82
CA VAL A 219 -26.27 24.40 -10.01
C VAL A 219 -25.93 24.25 -8.53
N ASN A 220 -26.07 25.31 -7.75
CA ASN A 220 -25.77 25.31 -6.31
C ASN A 220 -24.34 24.79 -5.97
N GLY A 221 -23.35 25.14 -6.78
CA GLY A 221 -21.98 24.75 -6.60
C GLY A 221 -21.66 23.29 -7.01
N LEU A 222 -22.59 22.62 -7.71
CA LEU A 222 -22.42 21.24 -8.17
C LEU A 222 -22.71 21.14 -9.68
N ALA A 223 -21.90 20.34 -10.39
CA ALA A 223 -22.18 19.93 -11.77
C ALA A 223 -22.04 18.42 -11.87
N GLU A 224 -23.10 17.75 -12.35
CA GLU A 224 -23.14 16.30 -12.53
C GLU A 224 -23.43 16.00 -14.00
N THR A 225 -22.67 15.07 -14.57
CA THR A 225 -22.83 14.67 -15.96
C THR A 225 -22.16 13.31 -16.23
N VAL A 226 -22.26 12.85 -17.47
CA VAL A 226 -21.64 11.62 -17.96
C VAL A 226 -20.87 11.91 -19.23
N ILE A 227 -19.60 11.51 -19.30
CA ILE A 227 -18.76 11.58 -20.49
C ILE A 227 -18.80 10.22 -21.18
N PRO A 228 -19.40 10.08 -22.36
CA PRO A 228 -19.37 8.81 -23.09
C PRO A 228 -17.96 8.49 -23.58
N VAL A 229 -17.58 7.21 -23.51
CA VAL A 229 -16.27 6.72 -23.95
C VAL A 229 -16.46 5.81 -25.17
N PRO A 230 -16.24 6.30 -26.38
CA PRO A 230 -16.38 5.48 -27.59
C PRO A 230 -15.31 4.38 -27.66
N GLY A 231 -15.74 3.12 -27.78
CA GLY A 231 -14.81 1.96 -27.84
C GLY A 231 -13.99 1.82 -26.56
N PRO A 232 -14.62 1.61 -25.42
CA PRO A 232 -13.96 1.66 -24.12
C PRO A 232 -12.86 0.60 -24.00
N ARG A 233 -11.73 0.99 -23.43
CA ARG A 233 -10.59 0.15 -23.07
C ARG A 233 -10.48 0.11 -21.54
N LEU A 234 -10.58 -1.06 -20.97
CA LEU A 234 -10.61 -1.21 -19.54
C LEU A 234 -9.21 -1.14 -18.93
N TRP A 235 -9.11 -0.51 -17.79
CA TRP A 235 -7.87 -0.51 -17.00
C TRP A 235 -7.67 -1.87 -16.31
N SER A 236 -6.48 -2.44 -16.45
CA SER A 236 -6.05 -3.64 -15.73
C SER A 236 -4.53 -3.59 -15.51
N PRO A 237 -3.95 -4.47 -14.67
CA PRO A 237 -2.49 -4.59 -14.52
C PRO A 237 -1.76 -4.81 -15.85
N ASP A 238 -2.33 -5.62 -16.75
CA ASP A 238 -1.73 -5.93 -18.07
C ASP A 238 -1.99 -4.83 -19.11
N ASP A 239 -2.99 -3.99 -18.90
CA ASP A 239 -3.36 -2.87 -19.77
C ASP A 239 -3.80 -1.66 -18.94
N PRO A 240 -2.85 -0.89 -18.36
CA PRO A 240 -3.14 0.23 -17.46
C PRO A 240 -3.58 1.49 -18.22
N HIS A 241 -4.66 1.37 -18.98
CA HIS A 241 -5.17 2.46 -19.81
C HIS A 241 -5.89 3.52 -19.01
N LEU A 242 -5.44 4.78 -19.10
CA LEU A 242 -6.00 5.94 -18.42
C LEU A 242 -6.72 6.87 -19.40
N TYR A 243 -7.87 7.36 -18.97
CA TYR A 243 -8.64 8.39 -19.64
C TYR A 243 -8.36 9.75 -19.00
N HIS A 244 -7.79 10.67 -19.77
CA HIS A 244 -7.50 12.03 -19.32
C HIS A 244 -8.65 12.97 -19.69
N VAL A 245 -9.07 13.76 -18.71
CA VAL A 245 -10.17 14.73 -18.82
C VAL A 245 -9.65 16.14 -18.57
N ASP A 246 -9.84 17.04 -19.54
CA ASP A 246 -9.66 18.47 -19.33
C ASP A 246 -11.00 19.07 -18.87
N ALA A 247 -11.03 19.58 -17.65
CA ALA A 247 -12.18 20.27 -17.07
C ALA A 247 -11.96 21.79 -17.13
N THR A 248 -12.82 22.50 -17.84
CA THR A 248 -12.76 23.95 -18.00
C THR A 248 -14.04 24.57 -17.46
N LEU A 249 -13.93 25.33 -16.37
CA LEU A 249 -15.02 26.08 -15.77
C LEU A 249 -14.97 27.52 -16.24
N THR A 250 -16.03 28.00 -16.84
CA THR A 250 -16.15 29.39 -17.33
C THR A 250 -17.23 30.15 -16.53
N SER A 251 -16.90 31.32 -16.02
CA SER A 251 -17.77 32.22 -15.26
C SER A 251 -17.45 33.68 -15.56
N ALA A 252 -18.19 34.60 -14.93
CA ALA A 252 -17.87 36.02 -14.97
C ALA A 252 -16.53 36.36 -14.28
N ASP A 253 -16.06 35.53 -13.35
CA ASP A 253 -14.79 35.70 -12.64
C ASP A 253 -13.57 35.24 -13.47
N GLY A 254 -13.81 34.62 -14.63
CA GLY A 254 -12.75 34.07 -15.49
C GLY A 254 -12.92 32.60 -15.80
N THR A 255 -11.81 31.99 -16.23
CA THR A 255 -11.74 30.57 -16.59
C THR A 255 -10.80 29.82 -15.65
N ASP A 256 -11.26 28.74 -15.05
CA ASP A 256 -10.44 27.79 -14.29
C ASP A 256 -10.29 26.47 -15.06
N THR A 257 -9.09 25.93 -15.12
CA THR A 257 -8.79 24.70 -15.85
C THR A 257 -8.09 23.72 -14.95
N VAL A 258 -8.58 22.47 -14.93
CA VAL A 258 -7.97 21.34 -14.22
C VAL A 258 -7.84 20.18 -15.17
N ALA A 259 -6.69 19.52 -15.17
CA ALA A 259 -6.54 18.25 -15.81
C ALA A 259 -6.69 17.13 -14.77
N ALA A 260 -7.47 16.11 -15.10
CA ALA A 260 -7.67 14.94 -14.26
C ALA A 260 -7.63 13.67 -15.09
N TYR A 261 -7.64 12.51 -14.43
CA TYR A 261 -7.70 11.22 -15.11
C TYR A 261 -8.43 10.19 -14.26
N THR A 262 -8.86 9.11 -14.92
CA THR A 262 -9.36 7.90 -14.29
C THR A 262 -9.16 6.70 -15.23
N GLY A 263 -9.44 5.49 -14.74
CA GLY A 263 -9.49 4.27 -15.57
C GLY A 263 -10.88 3.64 -15.49
N LEU A 264 -11.36 3.09 -16.59
CA LEU A 264 -12.59 2.30 -16.59
C LEU A 264 -12.29 0.90 -16.08
N ARG A 265 -12.76 0.57 -14.88
CA ARG A 265 -12.63 -0.76 -14.31
C ARG A 265 -13.74 -1.04 -13.30
N ARG A 266 -14.00 -2.31 -13.01
CA ARG A 266 -14.88 -2.76 -11.94
C ARG A 266 -14.15 -3.81 -11.10
N ILE A 267 -14.22 -3.65 -9.77
CA ILE A 267 -13.79 -4.66 -8.80
C ILE A 267 -15.02 -5.18 -8.07
N GLU A 268 -15.17 -6.50 -7.99
CA GLU A 268 -16.36 -7.15 -7.45
C GLU A 268 -15.94 -8.27 -6.48
N VAL A 269 -16.74 -8.44 -5.45
CA VAL A 269 -16.70 -9.61 -4.57
C VAL A 269 -17.88 -10.50 -4.94
N ILE A 270 -17.60 -11.72 -5.42
CA ILE A 270 -18.63 -12.70 -5.80
C ILE A 270 -18.32 -14.01 -5.08
N GLY A 271 -19.10 -14.30 -4.04
CA GLY A 271 -18.80 -15.44 -3.17
C GLY A 271 -17.43 -15.29 -2.49
N GLU A 272 -16.61 -16.32 -2.55
CA GLU A 272 -15.29 -16.36 -1.93
C GLU A 272 -14.16 -15.82 -2.85
N ASP A 273 -14.50 -15.13 -3.96
CA ASP A 273 -13.54 -14.67 -4.96
C ASP A 273 -13.64 -13.18 -5.25
N LEU A 274 -12.49 -12.60 -5.65
CA LEU A 274 -12.38 -11.26 -6.22
C LEU A 274 -12.41 -11.32 -7.74
N TYR A 275 -13.05 -10.33 -8.37
CA TYR A 275 -13.09 -10.17 -9.83
C TYR A 275 -12.70 -8.77 -10.23
N LEU A 276 -11.84 -8.65 -11.22
CA LEU A 276 -11.50 -7.39 -11.87
C LEU A 276 -12.01 -7.46 -13.32
N ASN A 277 -12.91 -6.55 -13.67
CA ASN A 277 -13.53 -6.50 -15.01
C ASN A 277 -14.21 -7.83 -15.43
N GLY A 278 -14.79 -8.54 -14.47
CA GLY A 278 -15.42 -9.83 -14.69
C GLY A 278 -14.46 -11.03 -14.78
N ALA A 279 -13.15 -10.81 -14.73
CA ALA A 279 -12.15 -11.88 -14.64
C ALA A 279 -11.77 -12.14 -13.17
N ARG A 280 -11.67 -13.41 -12.78
CA ARG A 280 -11.25 -13.77 -11.42
C ARG A 280 -9.85 -13.25 -11.14
N LEU A 281 -9.67 -12.60 -10.00
CA LEU A 281 -8.41 -12.02 -9.55
C LEU A 281 -7.87 -12.81 -8.35
N PHE A 282 -6.63 -13.26 -8.44
CA PHE A 282 -5.87 -13.77 -7.31
C PHE A 282 -4.84 -12.73 -6.86
N VAL A 283 -4.95 -12.28 -5.61
CA VAL A 283 -4.06 -11.26 -5.05
C VAL A 283 -2.72 -11.87 -4.66
N ARG A 284 -1.64 -11.35 -5.20
CA ARG A 284 -0.26 -11.60 -4.80
C ARG A 284 0.33 -10.28 -4.34
N GLY A 285 0.17 -9.98 -3.07
CA GLY A 285 0.51 -8.69 -2.49
C GLY A 285 1.83 -8.68 -1.74
N VAL A 286 2.36 -7.48 -1.57
CA VAL A 286 3.46 -7.17 -0.65
C VAL A 286 3.14 -5.91 0.13
N LEU A 287 3.52 -5.91 1.42
CA LEU A 287 3.34 -4.77 2.31
C LEU A 287 4.44 -3.74 2.07
N ASP A 288 4.08 -2.47 2.03
CA ASP A 288 4.95 -1.30 1.88
C ASP A 288 4.50 -0.20 2.84
N GLN A 289 5.36 0.17 3.77
CA GLN A 289 5.07 1.15 4.81
C GLN A 289 5.47 2.58 4.43
N GLY A 290 6.17 2.79 3.30
CA GLY A 290 6.55 4.11 2.79
C GLY A 290 7.54 4.86 3.70
N TYR A 291 8.65 4.22 4.07
CA TYR A 291 9.75 4.80 4.82
C TYR A 291 11.06 4.75 4.03
N TRP A 292 11.90 5.77 4.20
CA TRP A 292 13.20 5.88 3.56
C TRP A 292 14.29 6.29 4.57
N PRO A 293 15.54 5.82 4.41
CA PRO A 293 16.59 5.97 5.42
C PRO A 293 16.88 7.40 5.88
N LEU A 294 16.83 8.37 4.95
CA LEU A 294 17.22 9.76 5.24
C LEU A 294 16.04 10.71 5.39
N THR A 295 14.86 10.30 4.95
CA THR A 295 13.70 11.18 4.80
C THR A 295 12.48 10.73 5.59
N GLY A 296 12.55 9.61 6.31
CA GLY A 296 11.45 9.08 7.10
C GLY A 296 10.26 8.72 6.20
N ILE A 297 9.06 9.21 6.52
CA ILE A 297 7.84 8.92 5.75
C ILE A 297 7.71 9.75 4.45
N THR A 298 8.60 10.71 4.21
CA THR A 298 8.59 11.53 3.00
C THR A 298 9.41 10.87 1.91
N PRO A 299 8.88 10.64 0.70
CA PRO A 299 9.70 10.14 -0.40
C PRO A 299 10.83 11.13 -0.72
N PRO A 300 12.07 10.63 -0.95
CA PRO A 300 13.19 11.52 -1.27
C PRO A 300 13.00 12.25 -2.61
N ASP A 301 12.27 11.65 -3.54
CA ASP A 301 11.89 12.19 -4.85
C ASP A 301 10.73 11.37 -5.43
N ASP A 302 10.19 11.80 -6.57
CA ASP A 302 9.12 11.11 -7.29
C ASP A 302 9.55 9.72 -7.81
N ALA A 303 10.81 9.60 -8.25
CA ALA A 303 11.35 8.34 -8.75
C ALA A 303 11.42 7.25 -7.68
N ALA A 304 11.54 7.62 -6.39
CA ALA A 304 11.54 6.66 -5.30
C ALA A 304 10.18 5.96 -5.14
N LEU A 305 9.08 6.68 -5.27
CA LEU A 305 7.73 6.11 -5.25
C LEU A 305 7.54 5.11 -6.40
N ARG A 306 7.92 5.50 -7.61
CA ARG A 306 7.88 4.65 -8.79
C ARG A 306 8.75 3.39 -8.63
N ARG A 307 9.95 3.57 -8.07
CA ARG A 307 10.91 2.47 -7.86
C ARG A 307 10.36 1.37 -6.95
N ASP A 308 9.69 1.73 -5.84
CA ASP A 308 9.13 0.75 -4.92
C ASP A 308 8.05 -0.11 -5.61
N ILE A 309 7.21 0.48 -6.48
CA ILE A 309 6.26 -0.25 -7.33
C ILE A 309 6.98 -1.18 -8.32
N GLU A 310 8.01 -0.70 -9.00
CA GLU A 310 8.80 -1.50 -9.96
C GLU A 310 9.52 -2.69 -9.27
N LEU A 311 9.99 -2.49 -8.03
CA LEU A 311 10.62 -3.55 -7.22
C LEU A 311 9.59 -4.60 -6.80
N ALA A 312 8.39 -4.19 -6.38
CA ALA A 312 7.30 -5.10 -6.06
C ALA A 312 6.88 -5.93 -7.30
N ALA A 313 6.71 -5.28 -8.45
CA ALA A 313 6.40 -5.95 -9.71
C ALA A 313 7.48 -6.94 -10.13
N LYS A 314 8.78 -6.57 -9.99
CA LYS A 314 9.92 -7.45 -10.27
C LYS A 314 9.94 -8.68 -9.39
N ALA A 315 9.47 -8.58 -8.14
CA ALA A 315 9.32 -9.70 -7.21
C ALA A 315 8.08 -10.57 -7.47
N GLY A 316 7.32 -10.31 -8.55
CA GLY A 316 6.15 -11.09 -8.98
C GLY A 316 4.83 -10.69 -8.29
N TYR A 317 4.82 -9.64 -7.50
CA TYR A 317 3.60 -9.13 -6.88
C TYR A 317 2.74 -8.34 -7.87
N ASN A 318 1.42 -8.44 -7.72
CA ASN A 318 0.45 -7.67 -8.49
C ASN A 318 -0.30 -6.62 -7.64
N LEU A 319 0.00 -6.57 -6.34
CA LEU A 319 -0.61 -5.63 -5.41
C LEU A 319 0.44 -5.12 -4.40
N VAL A 320 0.36 -3.83 -4.08
CA VAL A 320 1.06 -3.22 -2.94
C VAL A 320 0.03 -2.80 -1.90
N ARG A 321 0.20 -3.26 -0.66
CA ARG A 321 -0.56 -2.78 0.49
C ARG A 321 0.21 -1.62 1.13
N LYS A 322 -0.31 -0.39 0.98
CA LYS A 322 0.24 0.81 1.63
C LYS A 322 -0.24 0.86 3.07
N HIS A 323 0.66 0.43 3.96
CA HIS A 323 0.30 0.07 5.32
C HIS A 323 0.29 1.25 6.28
N LEU A 324 -0.85 1.46 6.93
CA LEU A 324 -1.11 2.44 8.00
C LEU A 324 -0.62 3.86 7.68
N LYS A 325 -0.65 4.25 6.42
CA LYS A 325 -0.19 5.54 5.93
C LYS A 325 -1.03 6.02 4.76
N LEU A 326 -1.62 7.20 4.86
CA LEU A 326 -2.15 7.89 3.70
C LEU A 326 -0.97 8.46 2.90
N GLU A 327 -0.55 7.70 1.88
CA GLU A 327 0.69 7.96 1.13
C GLU A 327 0.60 9.26 0.29
N ASP A 328 1.74 9.75 -0.18
CA ASP A 328 1.81 10.83 -1.17
C ASP A 328 0.97 10.45 -2.41
N PRO A 329 0.07 11.32 -2.91
CA PRO A 329 -0.84 10.99 -4.01
C PRO A 329 -0.13 10.61 -5.32
N ARG A 330 1.13 10.97 -5.50
CA ARG A 330 1.95 10.53 -6.63
C ARG A 330 2.20 9.02 -6.66
N PHE A 331 2.18 8.35 -5.48
CA PHE A 331 2.26 6.89 -5.43
C PHE A 331 1.08 6.23 -6.17
N ALA A 332 -0.14 6.67 -5.88
CA ALA A 332 -1.34 6.17 -6.56
C ALA A 332 -1.27 6.43 -8.08
N HIS A 333 -0.79 7.62 -8.48
CA HIS A 333 -0.56 7.93 -9.89
C HIS A 333 0.43 6.97 -10.57
N HIS A 334 1.56 6.67 -9.93
CA HIS A 334 2.52 5.70 -10.49
C HIS A 334 1.93 4.30 -10.56
N ALA A 335 1.14 3.89 -9.56
CA ALA A 335 0.44 2.61 -9.57
C ALA A 335 -0.59 2.54 -10.73
N ASP A 336 -1.35 3.62 -10.96
CA ASP A 336 -2.30 3.75 -12.06
C ASP A 336 -1.63 3.60 -13.44
N VAL A 337 -0.46 4.23 -13.60
CA VAL A 337 0.31 4.20 -14.86
C VAL A 337 1.01 2.87 -15.09
N LEU A 338 1.51 2.23 -14.03
CA LEU A 338 2.29 0.99 -14.09
C LEU A 338 1.43 -0.28 -14.00
N GLY A 339 0.13 -0.17 -13.70
CA GLY A 339 -0.75 -1.32 -13.56
C GLY A 339 -0.57 -2.08 -12.24
N MET A 340 -0.06 -1.45 -11.18
CA MET A 340 0.07 -2.07 -9.87
C MET A 340 -1.22 -1.86 -9.05
N LEU A 341 -1.85 -2.94 -8.62
CA LEU A 341 -3.00 -2.87 -7.72
C LEU A 341 -2.57 -2.32 -6.36
N VAL A 342 -3.47 -1.59 -5.71
CA VAL A 342 -3.20 -0.97 -4.40
C VAL A 342 -4.31 -1.31 -3.40
N TRP A 343 -3.88 -1.71 -2.21
CA TRP A 343 -4.67 -1.69 -0.99
C TRP A 343 -4.22 -0.46 -0.19
N ALA A 344 -5.10 0.53 -0.03
CA ALA A 344 -4.77 1.80 0.62
C ALA A 344 -5.40 1.89 2.01
N GLU A 345 -4.69 2.49 2.96
CA GLU A 345 -5.05 2.58 4.37
C GLU A 345 -4.83 4.00 4.93
N PRO A 346 -5.69 4.46 5.88
CA PRO A 346 -5.39 5.63 6.70
C PRO A 346 -4.37 5.28 7.78
N ALA A 347 -3.83 6.29 8.45
CA ALA A 347 -2.93 6.08 9.58
C ALA A 347 -3.70 5.65 10.83
N ALA A 348 -3.19 4.62 11.54
CA ALA A 348 -3.78 4.16 12.79
C ALA A 348 -3.54 5.14 13.95
N THR A 349 -4.39 5.04 14.98
CA THR A 349 -4.21 5.62 16.31
C THR A 349 -3.67 4.56 17.28
N GLY A 350 -3.25 4.95 18.48
CA GLY A 350 -2.51 4.06 19.40
C GLY A 350 -3.29 3.53 20.59
N ARG A 351 -4.53 4.00 20.85
CA ARG A 351 -5.39 3.51 21.94
C ARG A 351 -6.86 3.78 21.66
N PHE A 352 -7.75 3.12 22.39
CA PHE A 352 -9.18 3.33 22.27
C PHE A 352 -9.67 4.46 23.17
N SER A 353 -10.19 5.53 22.57
CA SER A 353 -10.88 6.65 23.23
C SER A 353 -11.81 7.33 22.23
N ALA A 354 -12.70 8.20 22.70
CA ALA A 354 -13.56 8.97 21.79
C ALA A 354 -12.75 9.89 20.86
N ASP A 355 -11.68 10.51 21.37
CA ASP A 355 -10.81 11.39 20.59
C ASP A 355 -10.02 10.62 19.55
N SER A 356 -9.54 9.44 19.90
CA SER A 356 -8.83 8.54 18.98
C SER A 356 -9.71 8.03 17.83
N VAL A 357 -10.95 7.64 18.13
CA VAL A 357 -11.92 7.23 17.11
C VAL A 357 -12.24 8.40 16.18
N ALA A 358 -12.49 9.59 16.72
CA ALA A 358 -12.73 10.78 15.90
C ALA A 358 -11.53 11.12 15.01
N ALA A 359 -10.30 11.11 15.57
CA ALA A 359 -9.07 11.36 14.81
C ALA A 359 -8.81 10.32 13.71
N PHE A 360 -9.26 9.08 13.90
CA PHE A 360 -9.21 8.06 12.86
C PHE A 360 -10.24 8.32 11.75
N GLU A 361 -11.50 8.57 12.10
CA GLU A 361 -12.61 8.77 11.16
C GLU A 361 -12.44 10.05 10.33
N GLU A 362 -11.85 11.12 10.89
CA GLU A 362 -11.57 12.39 10.20
C GLU A 362 -10.70 12.23 8.94
N GLN A 363 -9.91 11.14 8.83
CA GLN A 363 -9.07 10.87 7.66
C GLN A 363 -9.84 10.25 6.50
N VAL A 364 -10.98 9.57 6.75
CA VAL A 364 -11.64 8.70 5.75
C VAL A 364 -12.19 9.51 4.57
N ALA A 365 -12.88 10.61 4.82
CA ALA A 365 -13.47 11.41 3.75
C ALA A 365 -12.39 12.11 2.89
N PRO A 366 -11.35 12.77 3.46
CA PRO A 366 -10.25 13.32 2.66
C PRO A 366 -9.46 12.26 1.88
N MET A 367 -9.29 11.05 2.41
CA MET A 367 -8.65 9.92 1.72
C MET A 367 -9.42 9.56 0.44
N VAL A 368 -10.73 9.32 0.57
CA VAL A 368 -11.58 8.97 -0.57
C VAL A 368 -11.71 10.12 -1.57
N GLU A 369 -11.79 11.37 -1.10
CA GLU A 369 -11.84 12.53 -1.98
C GLU A 369 -10.57 12.70 -2.79
N ARG A 370 -9.40 12.50 -2.18
CA ARG A 370 -8.10 12.65 -2.83
C ARG A 370 -7.83 11.51 -3.81
N ASP A 371 -8.04 10.26 -3.38
CA ASP A 371 -7.54 9.08 -4.08
C ASP A 371 -8.65 8.30 -4.82
N GLY A 372 -9.90 8.68 -4.67
CA GLY A 372 -11.05 7.95 -5.22
C GLY A 372 -11.09 7.83 -6.75
N ASN A 373 -10.41 8.70 -7.49
CA ASN A 373 -10.30 8.63 -8.95
C ASN A 373 -9.29 7.57 -9.44
N SER A 374 -8.40 7.08 -8.56
CA SER A 374 -7.36 6.11 -8.93
C SER A 374 -7.96 4.74 -9.26
N PRO A 375 -7.75 4.19 -10.46
CA PRO A 375 -8.19 2.85 -10.79
C PRO A 375 -7.34 1.75 -10.12
N ALA A 376 -6.09 2.03 -9.76
CA ALA A 376 -5.19 1.08 -9.11
C ALA A 376 -5.65 0.70 -7.69
N ILE A 377 -6.27 1.63 -6.96
CA ILE A 377 -6.79 1.35 -5.63
C ILE A 377 -8.03 0.46 -5.76
N ILE A 378 -7.91 -0.81 -5.38
CA ILE A 378 -8.97 -1.81 -5.47
C ILE A 378 -9.53 -2.25 -4.11
N ILE A 379 -8.82 -2.00 -3.03
CA ILE A 379 -9.22 -2.31 -1.66
C ILE A 379 -8.96 -1.09 -0.77
N TRP A 380 -9.93 -0.72 0.04
CA TRP A 380 -9.74 0.20 1.15
C TRP A 380 -9.57 -0.60 2.46
N GLY A 381 -8.50 -0.35 3.20
CA GLY A 381 -8.34 -0.80 4.57
C GLY A 381 -8.70 0.30 5.56
N LEU A 382 -9.14 -0.07 6.75
CA LEU A 382 -9.44 0.85 7.85
C LEU A 382 -8.51 0.54 9.03
N TYR A 383 -9.02 -0.08 10.11
CA TYR A 383 -8.16 -0.50 11.21
C TYR A 383 -7.25 -1.67 10.82
N ASN A 384 -6.17 -1.84 11.53
CA ASN A 384 -5.23 -2.95 11.41
C ASN A 384 -4.91 -3.52 12.77
N GLU A 385 -5.00 -4.85 12.96
CA GLU A 385 -4.63 -5.57 14.19
C GLU A 385 -5.17 -4.94 15.47
N GLU A 386 -6.36 -4.33 15.37
CA GLU A 386 -7.01 -3.62 16.48
C GLU A 386 -6.17 -2.42 17.02
N TRP A 387 -5.22 -1.88 16.23
CA TRP A 387 -4.51 -0.65 16.57
C TRP A 387 -5.53 0.50 16.73
N GLY A 388 -5.45 1.21 17.84
CA GLY A 388 -6.45 2.22 18.21
C GLY A 388 -7.73 1.65 18.84
N LEU A 389 -7.83 0.33 18.99
CA LEU A 389 -8.98 -0.39 19.54
C LEU A 389 -8.64 -1.25 20.78
N ASP A 390 -7.39 -1.20 21.27
CA ASP A 390 -6.92 -1.89 22.48
C ASP A 390 -7.25 -3.40 22.53
N TRP A 391 -7.12 -4.09 21.40
CA TRP A 391 -7.05 -5.55 21.21
C TRP A 391 -8.19 -6.41 21.80
N ASP A 392 -9.38 -5.87 22.01
CA ASP A 392 -10.55 -6.64 22.50
C ASP A 392 -11.84 -6.26 21.77
N ILE A 393 -11.86 -6.35 20.45
CA ILE A 393 -13.10 -6.16 19.68
C ILE A 393 -14.16 -7.19 20.09
N PRO A 394 -13.87 -8.51 20.24
CA PRO A 394 -14.90 -9.49 20.55
C PRO A 394 -15.62 -9.24 21.88
N GLY A 395 -14.93 -8.69 22.88
CA GLY A 395 -15.46 -8.47 24.22
C GLY A 395 -16.09 -7.09 24.44
N ASP A 396 -15.86 -6.12 23.55
CA ASP A 396 -16.27 -4.73 23.75
C ASP A 396 -17.22 -4.19 22.67
N PRO A 397 -18.52 -4.03 23.00
CA PRO A 397 -19.49 -3.48 22.06
C PRO A 397 -19.20 -2.05 21.59
N ALA A 398 -18.42 -1.23 22.32
CA ALA A 398 -18.07 0.12 21.90
C ALA A 398 -17.03 0.07 20.77
N LYS A 399 -16.04 -0.83 20.87
CA LYS A 399 -15.05 -1.08 19.82
C LYS A 399 -15.69 -1.66 18.56
N GLN A 400 -16.64 -2.60 18.71
CA GLN A 400 -17.43 -3.12 17.60
C GLN A 400 -18.21 -2.03 16.86
N ARG A 401 -18.82 -1.09 17.62
CA ARG A 401 -19.52 0.05 17.00
C ARG A 401 -18.55 0.98 16.25
N ALA A 402 -17.41 1.33 16.82
CA ALA A 402 -16.41 2.18 16.17
C ALA A 402 -15.94 1.55 14.85
N THR A 403 -15.62 0.24 14.88
CA THR A 403 -15.20 -0.50 13.69
C THR A 403 -16.28 -0.50 12.59
N ALA A 404 -17.54 -0.78 12.98
CA ALA A 404 -18.66 -0.79 12.05
C ALA A 404 -18.99 0.61 11.50
N GLN A 405 -18.87 1.67 12.30
CA GLN A 405 -19.10 3.06 11.90
C GLN A 405 -18.07 3.52 10.87
N ALA A 406 -16.78 3.22 11.07
CA ALA A 406 -15.75 3.52 10.10
C ALA A 406 -15.99 2.83 8.75
N TYR A 407 -16.41 1.55 8.76
CA TYR A 407 -16.80 0.83 7.56
C TYR A 407 -18.00 1.49 6.86
N ASP A 408 -19.06 1.82 7.60
CA ASP A 408 -20.27 2.45 7.05
C ASP A 408 -19.97 3.83 6.46
N LEU A 409 -19.13 4.62 7.13
CA LEU A 409 -18.66 5.91 6.63
C LEU A 409 -17.93 5.74 5.29
N LEU A 410 -16.99 4.82 5.22
CA LEU A 410 -16.23 4.56 4.00
C LEU A 410 -17.14 4.10 2.84
N LYS A 411 -18.04 3.15 3.10
CA LYS A 411 -18.97 2.63 2.06
C LYS A 411 -20.00 3.66 1.60
N ALA A 412 -20.36 4.64 2.43
CA ALA A 412 -21.20 5.77 2.04
C ALA A 412 -20.45 6.73 1.08
N LEU A 413 -19.14 6.86 1.23
CA LEU A 413 -18.29 7.73 0.39
C LEU A 413 -17.88 7.03 -0.92
N ASP A 414 -17.53 5.75 -0.83
CA ASP A 414 -17.13 4.92 -1.98
C ASP A 414 -17.69 3.49 -1.88
N PRO A 415 -18.87 3.22 -2.45
CA PRO A 415 -19.44 1.88 -2.52
C PRO A 415 -18.78 0.98 -3.58
N SER A 416 -17.93 1.52 -4.46
CA SER A 416 -17.45 0.85 -5.68
C SER A 416 -16.29 -0.12 -5.42
N ARG A 417 -15.71 -0.11 -4.22
CA ARG A 417 -14.57 -0.94 -3.82
C ARG A 417 -14.89 -1.77 -2.59
N PRO A 418 -14.35 -2.99 -2.48
CA PRO A 418 -14.35 -3.72 -1.21
C PRO A 418 -13.57 -2.97 -0.13
N ALA A 419 -14.03 -3.12 1.10
CA ALA A 419 -13.46 -2.51 2.28
C ALA A 419 -13.18 -3.57 3.36
N VAL A 420 -12.04 -3.41 4.04
CA VAL A 420 -11.65 -4.19 5.21
C VAL A 420 -11.75 -3.31 6.44
N ASP A 421 -12.54 -3.73 7.41
CA ASP A 421 -12.84 -2.97 8.63
C ASP A 421 -11.69 -2.98 9.64
N ASN A 422 -11.07 -4.14 9.83
CA ASN A 422 -9.94 -4.37 10.74
C ASN A 422 -9.07 -5.50 10.19
N SER A 423 -8.01 -5.15 9.49
CA SER A 423 -7.17 -6.15 8.83
C SER A 423 -6.47 -7.06 9.83
N GLY A 424 -6.47 -8.33 9.53
CA GLY A 424 -5.64 -9.34 10.17
C GLY A 424 -6.27 -10.07 11.35
N TRP A 425 -7.18 -9.44 12.08
CA TRP A 425 -7.76 -10.05 13.28
C TRP A 425 -9.30 -9.99 13.25
N THR A 426 -9.95 -9.79 14.38
CA THR A 426 -11.40 -9.88 14.48
C THR A 426 -12.12 -8.84 13.62
N HIS A 427 -12.90 -9.30 12.65
CA HIS A 427 -13.79 -8.46 11.84
C HIS A 427 -15.15 -8.23 12.51
N VAL A 428 -15.78 -7.11 12.19
CA VAL A 428 -17.15 -6.76 12.61
C VAL A 428 -18.06 -6.63 11.40
N LYS A 429 -17.61 -5.88 10.37
CA LYS A 429 -18.34 -5.64 9.14
C LYS A 429 -17.35 -5.39 8.01
N THR A 430 -17.16 -6.37 7.14
CA THR A 430 -16.12 -6.36 6.12
C THR A 430 -16.59 -6.98 4.82
N ASP A 431 -15.94 -6.65 3.70
CA ASP A 431 -16.14 -7.30 2.40
C ASP A 431 -15.14 -8.44 2.17
N LEU A 432 -14.05 -8.51 2.93
CA LEU A 432 -13.01 -9.55 2.82
C LEU A 432 -12.71 -10.14 4.18
N LEU A 433 -12.47 -11.45 4.25
CA LEU A 433 -11.96 -12.13 5.44
C LEU A 433 -10.46 -12.23 5.35
N ASP A 434 -9.78 -11.25 5.90
CA ASP A 434 -8.33 -11.28 5.91
C ASP A 434 -7.78 -11.56 7.31
N TRP A 435 -6.58 -12.15 7.35
CA TRP A 435 -5.97 -12.58 8.60
C TRP A 435 -4.45 -12.51 8.54
N HIS A 436 -3.82 -12.22 9.71
CA HIS A 436 -2.38 -12.22 9.92
C HIS A 436 -1.99 -13.44 10.74
N TYR A 437 -1.00 -14.18 10.27
CA TYR A 437 -0.44 -15.28 11.02
C TYR A 437 1.05 -15.42 10.76
N TYR A 438 1.83 -15.40 11.82
CA TYR A 438 3.27 -15.56 11.81
C TYR A 438 3.66 -16.77 12.63
N ASP A 439 4.44 -17.68 12.04
CA ASP A 439 4.99 -18.85 12.71
C ASP A 439 6.35 -19.21 12.08
N GLU A 440 7.35 -19.38 12.90
CA GLU A 440 8.71 -19.73 12.47
C GLU A 440 8.83 -21.17 12.03
N SER A 441 7.90 -22.04 12.45
CA SER A 441 7.84 -23.44 12.04
C SER A 441 6.97 -23.60 10.80
N ALA A 442 7.58 -23.99 9.67
CA ALA A 442 6.85 -24.27 8.44
C ALA A 442 5.79 -25.38 8.62
N ALA A 443 6.06 -26.37 9.47
CA ALA A 443 5.13 -27.46 9.77
C ALA A 443 3.93 -26.97 10.60
N SER A 444 4.17 -26.15 11.63
CA SER A 444 3.11 -25.55 12.45
C SER A 444 2.27 -24.55 11.62
N TRP A 445 2.95 -23.72 10.82
CA TRP A 445 2.31 -22.83 9.85
C TRP A 445 1.33 -23.59 8.95
N GLY A 446 1.82 -24.59 8.24
CA GLY A 446 1.01 -25.37 7.31
C GLY A 446 -0.19 -26.06 7.99
N LYS A 447 0.01 -26.62 9.20
CA LYS A 447 -1.06 -27.21 9.98
C LYS A 447 -2.16 -26.21 10.36
N THR A 448 -1.77 -25.02 10.81
CA THR A 448 -2.72 -23.97 11.20
C THR A 448 -3.49 -23.44 9.99
N VAL A 449 -2.80 -23.15 8.88
CA VAL A 449 -3.41 -22.70 7.63
C VAL A 449 -4.40 -23.73 7.11
N ALA A 450 -4.01 -25.00 7.07
CA ALA A 450 -4.90 -26.09 6.65
C ALA A 450 -6.17 -26.17 7.52
N ALA A 451 -6.04 -26.10 8.85
CA ALA A 451 -7.16 -26.15 9.77
C ALA A 451 -8.13 -24.95 9.60
N LEU A 452 -7.59 -23.74 9.37
CA LEU A 452 -8.37 -22.55 9.05
C LEU A 452 -9.13 -22.72 7.71
N MET A 453 -8.44 -23.15 6.67
CA MET A 453 -9.03 -23.29 5.33
C MET A 453 -10.05 -24.44 5.24
N ASN A 454 -9.85 -25.50 5.99
CA ASN A 454 -10.82 -26.61 6.09
C ASN A 454 -12.01 -26.30 7.02
N GLY A 455 -11.98 -25.20 7.76
CA GLY A 455 -13.01 -24.83 8.75
C GLY A 455 -12.98 -25.69 10.01
N GLU A 456 -11.87 -26.34 10.30
CA GLU A 456 -11.65 -27.14 11.52
C GLU A 456 -11.38 -26.24 12.73
N GLN A 457 -10.84 -25.04 12.49
CA GLN A 457 -10.70 -23.98 13.49
C GLN A 457 -11.06 -22.62 12.89
N ASP A 458 -11.48 -21.68 13.73
CA ASP A 458 -11.86 -20.32 13.38
C ASP A 458 -11.02 -19.26 14.12
N ASP A 459 -9.99 -19.68 14.82
CA ASP A 459 -9.08 -18.84 15.56
C ASP A 459 -7.63 -19.28 15.38
N PHE A 460 -6.71 -18.38 15.66
CA PHE A 460 -5.26 -18.62 15.57
C PHE A 460 -4.51 -17.89 16.69
N PRO A 461 -3.34 -18.39 17.09
CA PRO A 461 -2.54 -17.73 18.12
C PRO A 461 -1.80 -16.52 17.55
N VAL A 462 -1.78 -15.43 18.32
CA VAL A 462 -0.97 -14.24 18.06
C VAL A 462 -0.05 -14.02 19.24
N LYS A 463 1.24 -13.98 18.99
CA LYS A 463 2.28 -13.79 20.01
C LYS A 463 2.57 -12.28 20.13
N LEU A 464 2.09 -11.65 21.17
CA LEU A 464 2.29 -10.23 21.46
C LEU A 464 3.50 -9.96 22.40
N GLY A 465 4.15 -11.01 22.88
CA GLY A 465 5.33 -10.95 23.74
C GLY A 465 5.87 -12.35 24.04
N PRO A 466 7.04 -12.49 24.68
CA PRO A 466 7.68 -13.77 24.95
C PRO A 466 6.74 -14.79 25.61
N ASP A 467 5.95 -14.33 26.59
CA ASP A 467 5.04 -15.16 27.37
C ASP A 467 3.57 -14.72 27.23
N PHE A 468 3.26 -13.88 26.23
CA PHE A 468 1.93 -13.34 26.02
C PHE A 468 1.38 -13.74 24.65
N VAL A 469 0.54 -14.75 24.62
CA VAL A 469 -0.15 -15.25 23.43
C VAL A 469 -1.64 -15.04 23.59
N VAL A 470 -2.25 -14.38 22.62
CA VAL A 470 -3.71 -14.23 22.52
C VAL A 470 -4.23 -15.04 21.35
N ARG A 471 -5.49 -15.46 21.41
CA ARG A 471 -6.14 -16.09 20.26
C ARG A 471 -7.05 -15.07 19.59
N LYS A 472 -6.88 -14.89 18.30
CA LYS A 472 -7.70 -14.00 17.46
C LYS A 472 -8.60 -14.82 16.56
N LYS A 473 -9.81 -14.33 16.34
CA LYS A 473 -10.81 -14.99 15.50
C LYS A 473 -10.75 -14.49 14.08
N LEU A 474 -10.87 -15.42 13.14
CA LEU A 474 -11.00 -15.11 11.73
C LEU A 474 -12.36 -14.47 11.42
N ALA A 475 -13.42 -14.92 12.08
CA ALA A 475 -14.77 -14.42 11.87
C ALA A 475 -15.26 -13.60 13.08
N GLY A 476 -16.07 -12.63 12.77
CA GLY A 476 -16.55 -11.50 13.51
C GLY A 476 -17.06 -11.66 14.93
N SER A 477 -17.61 -10.56 15.42
CA SER A 477 -18.25 -10.48 16.73
C SER A 477 -19.38 -11.51 16.89
N PRO A 478 -19.70 -11.95 18.12
CA PRO A 478 -20.76 -12.91 18.38
C PRO A 478 -22.08 -12.53 17.67
N GLY A 479 -22.58 -13.43 16.82
CA GLY A 479 -23.85 -13.26 16.11
C GLY A 479 -23.75 -12.81 14.64
N GLN A 480 -22.57 -12.53 14.12
CA GLN A 480 -22.35 -12.24 12.68
C GLN A 480 -21.41 -13.27 12.06
N PRO A 481 -21.93 -14.37 11.49
CA PRO A 481 -21.10 -15.30 10.75
C PRO A 481 -20.69 -14.65 9.43
N LEU A 482 -19.45 -14.20 9.35
CA LEU A 482 -18.82 -13.76 8.11
C LEU A 482 -18.41 -15.01 7.33
N ARG A 483 -19.29 -15.54 6.49
CA ARG A 483 -19.02 -16.69 5.63
C ARG A 483 -19.30 -16.35 4.18
N GLY A 484 -18.57 -17.02 3.26
CA GLY A 484 -18.78 -16.81 1.83
C GLY A 484 -18.16 -15.49 1.33
N LEU A 485 -17.14 -14.98 2.01
CA LEU A 485 -16.33 -13.85 1.59
C LEU A 485 -14.94 -14.31 1.15
N PRO A 486 -14.24 -13.57 0.27
CA PRO A 486 -12.88 -13.86 -0.11
C PRO A 486 -11.95 -13.95 1.09
N ASN A 487 -11.14 -15.01 1.14
CA ASN A 487 -10.24 -15.29 2.24
C ASN A 487 -8.80 -14.94 1.83
N LEU A 488 -8.17 -14.00 2.53
CA LEU A 488 -6.80 -13.56 2.24
C LEU A 488 -5.92 -13.68 3.49
N ASN A 489 -4.70 -14.17 3.33
CA ASN A 489 -3.68 -13.93 4.34
C ASN A 489 -3.02 -12.58 4.07
N SER A 490 -3.31 -11.57 4.88
CA SER A 490 -2.93 -10.18 4.62
C SER A 490 -1.62 -9.75 5.28
N GLU A 491 -1.03 -10.61 6.12
CA GLU A 491 0.36 -10.51 6.58
C GLU A 491 0.89 -11.89 6.98
N TYR A 492 2.07 -12.22 6.46
CA TYR A 492 2.87 -13.37 6.82
C TYR A 492 4.34 -13.15 6.42
N GLY A 493 5.22 -13.99 6.91
CA GLY A 493 6.64 -13.97 6.60
C GLY A 493 7.44 -13.91 7.88
N THR A 494 8.34 -14.88 8.04
CA THR A 494 9.22 -15.03 9.20
C THR A 494 10.64 -15.32 8.76
N GLY A 495 11.55 -15.44 9.72
CA GLY A 495 12.96 -15.73 9.51
C GLY A 495 13.86 -14.66 10.13
N PHE A 496 14.83 -15.10 10.95
CA PHE A 496 15.80 -14.23 11.64
C PHE A 496 16.94 -13.79 10.73
N THR A 497 17.23 -14.58 9.70
CA THR A 497 18.23 -14.26 8.68
C THR A 497 17.58 -14.11 7.32
N SER A 498 18.25 -13.45 6.38
CA SER A 498 17.74 -13.30 5.01
C SER A 498 17.57 -14.64 4.31
N VAL A 499 18.45 -15.61 4.57
CA VAL A 499 18.35 -16.99 4.03
C VAL A 499 17.11 -17.71 4.56
N GLU A 500 16.87 -17.65 5.89
CA GLU A 500 15.64 -18.19 6.48
C GLU A 500 14.40 -17.52 5.93
N ARG A 501 14.44 -16.20 5.74
CA ARG A 501 13.33 -15.44 5.16
C ARG A 501 13.00 -15.89 3.75
N GLY A 502 14.00 -16.08 2.89
CA GLY A 502 13.79 -16.63 1.55
C GLY A 502 13.22 -18.06 1.57
N TRP A 503 13.70 -18.88 2.51
CA TRP A 503 13.19 -20.25 2.72
C TRP A 503 11.72 -20.24 3.19
N GLN A 504 11.38 -19.40 4.19
CA GLN A 504 10.01 -19.25 4.67
C GLN A 504 9.09 -18.66 3.59
N LEU A 505 9.53 -17.63 2.85
CA LEU A 505 8.77 -17.08 1.73
C LEU A 505 8.32 -18.20 0.78
N ARG A 506 9.25 -19.07 0.36
CA ARG A 506 8.92 -20.16 -0.57
C ARG A 506 7.90 -21.12 0.04
N TRP A 507 8.13 -21.62 1.27
CA TRP A 507 7.29 -22.66 1.84
C TRP A 507 5.94 -22.13 2.36
N GLN A 508 5.91 -20.96 2.97
CA GLN A 508 4.66 -20.34 3.45
C GLN A 508 3.77 -19.91 2.29
N THR A 509 4.33 -19.27 1.26
CA THR A 509 3.57 -18.90 0.05
C THR A 509 3.02 -20.13 -0.66
N GLN A 510 3.84 -21.18 -0.78
CA GLN A 510 3.40 -22.45 -1.38
C GLN A 510 2.24 -23.07 -0.59
N GLU A 511 2.27 -23.01 0.74
CA GLU A 511 1.18 -23.55 1.56
C GLU A 511 -0.11 -22.77 1.37
N LEU A 512 -0.07 -21.43 1.32
CA LEU A 512 -1.26 -20.61 1.01
C LEU A 512 -1.84 -20.99 -0.36
N ARG A 513 -0.99 -21.23 -1.35
CA ARG A 513 -1.39 -21.64 -2.71
C ARG A 513 -1.86 -23.09 -2.82
N ARG A 514 -1.73 -23.88 -1.76
CA ARG A 514 -2.28 -25.24 -1.67
C ARG A 514 -3.81 -25.24 -1.51
N HIS A 515 -4.40 -24.13 -1.05
CA HIS A 515 -5.80 -24.05 -0.68
C HIS A 515 -6.59 -23.19 -1.68
N ASP A 516 -7.52 -23.82 -2.42
CA ASP A 516 -8.36 -23.13 -3.43
C ASP A 516 -9.27 -22.05 -2.83
N ARG A 517 -9.51 -22.07 -1.50
CA ARG A 517 -10.24 -21.03 -0.77
C ARG A 517 -9.45 -19.77 -0.49
N VAL A 518 -8.15 -19.78 -0.67
CA VAL A 518 -7.31 -18.58 -0.52
C VAL A 518 -7.47 -17.74 -1.78
N ALA A 519 -8.07 -16.56 -1.64
CA ALA A 519 -8.24 -15.59 -2.74
C ALA A 519 -6.99 -14.73 -2.96
N GLY A 520 -6.02 -14.81 -2.05
CA GLY A 520 -4.77 -14.08 -2.16
C GLY A 520 -3.99 -13.97 -0.86
N TYR A 521 -2.86 -13.31 -0.96
CA TYR A 521 -1.96 -13.06 0.18
C TYR A 521 -1.22 -11.75 0.03
N VAL A 522 -0.68 -11.22 1.17
CA VAL A 522 0.24 -10.08 1.22
C VAL A 522 1.42 -10.46 2.10
N TYR A 523 2.61 -10.49 1.53
CA TYR A 523 3.85 -10.80 2.23
C TYR A 523 4.38 -9.59 3.02
N THR A 524 4.84 -9.80 4.22
CA THR A 524 5.47 -8.80 5.08
C THR A 524 6.98 -9.03 5.12
N GLU A 525 7.78 -8.17 4.43
CA GLU A 525 7.42 -6.97 3.69
C GLU A 525 8.38 -6.73 2.51
N LEU A 526 8.22 -5.63 1.77
CA LEU A 526 9.05 -5.36 0.59
C LEU A 526 10.51 -5.05 0.95
N TYR A 527 10.74 -4.19 1.94
CA TYR A 527 12.08 -3.76 2.38
C TYR A 527 12.12 -3.55 3.90
N ASP A 528 13.32 -3.65 4.46
CA ASP A 528 13.57 -3.37 5.89
C ASP A 528 13.26 -1.91 6.22
N ILE A 529 12.90 -1.66 7.49
CA ILE A 529 12.70 -0.31 8.02
C ILE A 529 13.39 -0.19 9.37
N GLU A 530 14.40 0.66 9.46
CA GLU A 530 15.18 0.88 10.69
C GLU A 530 15.65 -0.45 11.32
N HIS A 531 15.05 -0.84 12.44
CA HIS A 531 15.35 -2.08 13.18
C HIS A 531 14.49 -3.28 12.73
N GLU A 532 13.43 -3.08 11.96
CA GLU A 532 12.63 -4.16 11.41
C GLU A 532 13.30 -4.72 10.15
N SER A 533 13.80 -5.96 10.26
CA SER A 533 14.52 -6.64 9.17
C SER A 533 13.65 -7.63 8.41
N ALA A 534 12.33 -7.33 8.31
CA ALA A 534 11.33 -8.20 7.69
C ALA A 534 11.34 -8.18 6.15
N GLY A 535 12.02 -7.23 5.54
CA GLY A 535 12.03 -7.01 4.10
C GLY A 535 12.72 -8.10 3.26
N LEU A 536 12.27 -8.21 2.01
CA LEU A 536 12.98 -8.94 0.94
C LEU A 536 14.20 -8.15 0.44
N LEU A 537 14.14 -6.83 0.59
CA LEU A 537 15.21 -5.89 0.31
C LEU A 537 15.69 -5.27 1.63
N ASP A 538 16.90 -4.71 1.64
CA ASP A 538 17.33 -3.90 2.78
C ASP A 538 16.67 -2.50 2.76
N PHE A 539 16.92 -1.69 3.80
CA PHE A 539 16.30 -0.37 3.92
C PHE A 539 16.66 0.58 2.77
N GLU A 540 17.81 0.42 2.13
CA GLU A 540 18.23 1.15 0.92
C GLU A 540 17.71 0.53 -0.40
N ARG A 541 16.79 -0.44 -0.33
CA ARG A 541 16.20 -1.16 -1.48
C ARG A 541 17.22 -2.00 -2.26
N ARG A 542 18.28 -2.47 -1.63
CA ARG A 542 19.23 -3.42 -2.22
C ARG A 542 18.76 -4.86 -1.96
N ALA A 543 19.03 -5.73 -2.92
CA ALA A 543 18.65 -7.15 -2.79
C ALA A 543 19.42 -7.82 -1.64
N LYS A 544 18.71 -8.59 -0.81
CA LYS A 544 19.27 -9.45 0.23
C LYS A 544 19.60 -10.84 -0.35
N ASP A 545 20.51 -11.55 0.29
CA ASP A 545 20.74 -12.98 -0.02
C ASP A 545 19.59 -13.81 0.58
N LEU A 546 18.73 -14.31 -0.26
CA LEU A 546 17.57 -15.13 0.10
C LEU A 546 17.86 -16.65 -0.04
N GLY A 547 19.12 -17.06 0.00
CA GLY A 547 19.49 -18.47 -0.10
C GLY A 547 19.12 -19.11 -1.44
N GLY A 548 19.27 -18.35 -2.54
CA GLY A 548 18.94 -18.79 -3.90
C GLY A 548 17.43 -18.88 -4.19
N VAL A 549 16.57 -18.32 -3.36
CA VAL A 549 15.14 -18.17 -3.63
C VAL A 549 14.91 -16.87 -4.40
N ASP A 550 14.27 -16.96 -5.56
CA ASP A 550 13.76 -15.80 -6.29
C ASP A 550 12.31 -15.54 -5.86
N PRO A 551 11.98 -14.38 -5.29
CA PRO A 551 10.59 -14.06 -4.94
C PRO A 551 9.63 -14.13 -6.13
N ALA A 552 10.08 -13.83 -7.35
CA ALA A 552 9.25 -13.91 -8.55
C ALA A 552 8.80 -15.35 -8.87
N ASP A 553 9.60 -16.36 -8.55
CA ASP A 553 9.21 -17.77 -8.73
C ASP A 553 8.10 -18.16 -7.74
N ALA A 554 8.16 -17.70 -6.49
CA ALA A 554 7.13 -17.94 -5.48
C ALA A 554 5.81 -17.21 -5.80
N ASN A 555 5.90 -16.03 -6.41
CA ASN A 555 4.77 -15.15 -6.73
C ASN A 555 4.31 -15.24 -8.20
N ALA A 556 4.80 -16.18 -8.98
CA ALA A 556 4.38 -16.34 -10.37
C ALA A 556 2.88 -16.70 -10.48
N THR A 557 2.26 -16.38 -11.64
CA THR A 557 0.87 -16.80 -11.93
C THR A 557 0.72 -18.31 -11.82
N THR A 558 1.73 -19.06 -12.25
CA THR A 558 1.82 -20.52 -12.14
C THR A 558 2.97 -20.88 -11.20
N THR A 559 2.74 -21.69 -10.18
CA THR A 559 3.79 -22.18 -9.27
C THR A 559 3.70 -23.68 -9.05
N LEU A 560 4.85 -24.30 -8.80
CA LEU A 560 4.93 -25.70 -8.39
C LEU A 560 4.72 -25.77 -6.88
N VAL A 561 3.79 -26.61 -6.45
CA VAL A 561 3.53 -26.94 -5.05
C VAL A 561 4.13 -28.31 -4.77
N LEU A 562 5.21 -28.33 -3.99
CA LEU A 562 5.92 -29.54 -3.63
C LEU A 562 5.29 -30.13 -2.37
N ASP A 563 4.92 -31.43 -2.41
CA ASP A 563 4.24 -32.08 -1.31
C ASP A 563 5.25 -32.72 -0.36
N VAL A 564 6.05 -31.86 0.28
CA VAL A 564 7.03 -32.20 1.30
C VAL A 564 6.83 -31.31 2.51
N VAL A 565 7.18 -31.81 3.69
CA VAL A 565 7.22 -31.02 4.93
C VAL A 565 8.69 -30.63 5.15
N PRO A 566 9.05 -29.37 4.95
CA PRO A 566 10.44 -28.95 5.00
C PRO A 566 10.97 -28.95 6.43
N VAL A 567 12.23 -29.37 6.61
CA VAL A 567 12.85 -29.53 7.93
C VAL A 567 13.56 -28.25 8.38
N ALA A 568 14.43 -27.70 7.54
CA ALA A 568 15.20 -26.49 7.83
C ALA A 568 15.79 -25.89 6.54
N PRO A 569 16.22 -24.62 6.55
CA PRO A 569 16.94 -24.04 5.42
C PRO A 569 18.14 -24.87 4.98
N GLY A 570 18.18 -25.19 3.67
CA GLY A 570 19.22 -26.07 3.11
C GLY A 570 19.03 -27.56 3.37
N ARG A 571 17.94 -27.96 4.03
CA ARG A 571 17.63 -29.35 4.42
C ARG A 571 16.11 -29.55 4.40
N ASP A 572 15.47 -29.38 3.24
CA ASP A 572 14.03 -29.59 3.14
C ASP A 572 13.67 -31.09 3.30
N VAL A 573 14.52 -31.97 2.79
CA VAL A 573 14.31 -33.42 2.88
C VAL A 573 15.60 -34.12 3.40
N LEU A 574 15.43 -34.99 4.34
CA LEU A 574 16.51 -35.87 4.83
C LEU A 574 16.37 -37.27 4.20
N SER A 575 17.44 -37.77 3.56
CA SER A 575 17.44 -39.08 2.88
C SER A 575 18.78 -39.75 3.01
N GLU A 576 18.89 -40.82 3.82
CA GLU A 576 20.13 -41.59 4.04
C GLU A 576 20.76 -42.12 2.75
N THR A 577 19.94 -42.42 1.74
CA THR A 577 20.39 -42.93 0.44
C THR A 577 20.72 -41.84 -0.57
N GLY A 578 20.26 -40.59 -0.33
CA GLY A 578 20.29 -39.53 -1.33
C GLY A 578 19.20 -39.64 -2.40
N GLU A 579 18.39 -40.72 -2.37
CA GLU A 579 17.20 -40.83 -3.22
C GLU A 579 16.05 -40.00 -2.64
N VAL A 580 15.33 -39.30 -3.50
CA VAL A 580 14.16 -38.51 -3.11
C VAL A 580 13.00 -38.73 -4.10
N SER A 581 11.81 -38.81 -3.55
CA SER A 581 10.55 -38.78 -4.29
C SER A 581 9.77 -37.52 -3.88
N VAL A 582 9.58 -36.60 -4.82
CA VAL A 582 8.91 -35.34 -4.61
C VAL A 582 7.58 -35.33 -5.37
N PRO A 583 6.44 -35.49 -4.67
CA PRO A 583 5.14 -35.28 -5.29
C PRO A 583 4.97 -33.80 -5.63
N VAL A 584 4.52 -33.49 -6.85
CA VAL A 584 4.40 -32.13 -7.40
C VAL A 584 2.96 -31.91 -7.85
N ARG A 585 2.41 -30.78 -7.43
CA ARG A 585 1.15 -30.24 -7.95
C ARG A 585 1.41 -28.84 -8.50
N VAL A 586 0.43 -28.27 -9.23
CA VAL A 586 0.53 -26.93 -9.82
C VAL A 586 -0.64 -26.06 -9.32
N SER A 587 -0.30 -24.93 -8.73
CA SER A 587 -1.24 -23.86 -8.44
C SER A 587 -1.17 -22.83 -9.57
N HIS A 588 -2.27 -22.66 -10.32
CA HIS A 588 -2.33 -21.80 -11.48
C HIS A 588 -3.49 -20.81 -11.37
N HIS A 589 -3.19 -19.51 -11.48
CA HIS A 589 -4.16 -18.41 -11.37
C HIS A 589 -4.25 -17.57 -12.65
N GLY A 590 -3.99 -18.19 -13.81
CA GLY A 590 -4.29 -17.64 -15.14
C GLY A 590 -5.64 -18.14 -15.66
N ALA A 591 -6.18 -17.48 -16.68
CA ALA A 591 -7.46 -17.82 -17.28
C ALA A 591 -7.42 -19.09 -18.15
N GLU A 592 -6.28 -19.37 -18.77
CA GLU A 592 -6.11 -20.51 -19.70
C GLU A 592 -5.34 -21.65 -19.02
N PRO A 593 -5.67 -22.92 -19.29
CA PRO A 593 -4.92 -24.06 -18.76
C PRO A 593 -3.45 -24.02 -19.18
N VAL A 594 -2.57 -24.49 -18.30
CA VAL A 594 -1.14 -24.64 -18.58
C VAL A 594 -0.76 -26.11 -18.48
N ASN A 595 -0.03 -26.63 -19.46
CA ASN A 595 0.44 -27.99 -19.42
C ASN A 595 1.88 -28.09 -20.00
N GLY A 596 2.62 -29.09 -19.57
CA GLY A 596 4.00 -29.26 -20.03
C GLY A 596 4.76 -30.34 -19.29
N HIS A 597 6.05 -30.41 -19.54
CA HIS A 597 6.95 -31.32 -18.86
C HIS A 597 7.67 -30.66 -17.68
N LEU A 598 7.81 -31.41 -16.59
CA LEU A 598 8.72 -31.05 -15.50
C LEU A 598 10.15 -31.36 -15.89
N HIS A 599 11.03 -30.40 -15.70
CA HIS A 599 12.47 -30.56 -15.87
C HIS A 599 13.18 -30.42 -14.53
N THR A 600 14.29 -31.12 -14.36
CA THR A 600 15.07 -31.10 -13.12
C THR A 600 16.54 -30.76 -13.38
N ALA A 601 17.14 -30.05 -12.45
CA ALA A 601 18.58 -29.78 -12.45
C ALA A 601 19.12 -29.69 -11.02
N TRP A 602 20.41 -30.03 -10.82
CA TRP A 602 21.08 -30.01 -9.54
C TRP A 602 22.01 -28.81 -9.40
N THR A 603 22.04 -28.22 -8.23
CA THR A 603 23.04 -27.24 -7.77
C THR A 603 23.51 -27.61 -6.35
N PRO A 604 24.60 -27.03 -5.83
CA PRO A 604 24.87 -27.06 -4.41
C PRO A 604 23.67 -26.53 -3.60
N VAL A 605 23.57 -26.94 -2.33
CA VAL A 605 22.53 -26.47 -1.39
C VAL A 605 22.48 -24.93 -1.37
N LEU A 606 21.29 -24.37 -1.31
CA LEU A 606 21.02 -22.92 -1.39
C LEU A 606 21.50 -22.26 -2.70
N GLY A 607 21.86 -23.06 -3.72
CA GLY A 607 22.30 -22.53 -5.00
C GLY A 607 21.17 -21.85 -5.77
N ALA A 608 21.51 -20.82 -6.53
CA ALA A 608 20.58 -20.12 -7.42
C ALA A 608 20.12 -21.03 -8.57
N THR A 609 18.97 -20.70 -9.16
CA THR A 609 18.40 -21.42 -10.29
C THR A 609 19.40 -21.52 -11.45
N PRO A 610 19.71 -22.76 -11.97
CA PRO A 610 20.64 -22.93 -13.06
C PRO A 610 20.07 -22.40 -14.39
N ALA A 611 20.93 -21.87 -15.25
CA ALA A 611 20.54 -21.35 -16.55
C ALA A 611 20.07 -22.46 -17.50
N ALA A 612 20.63 -23.67 -17.38
CA ALA A 612 20.29 -24.82 -18.20
C ALA A 612 19.35 -25.77 -17.45
N LEU A 613 18.26 -26.14 -18.10
CA LEU A 613 17.37 -27.19 -17.62
C LEU A 613 18.04 -28.57 -17.86
N GLY A 614 17.84 -29.48 -16.92
CA GLY A 614 18.35 -30.85 -17.04
C GLY A 614 17.35 -31.77 -17.75
N ALA A 615 17.28 -33.04 -17.26
CA ALA A 615 16.44 -34.06 -17.90
C ALA A 615 14.95 -33.68 -17.92
N GLU A 616 14.28 -34.02 -19.03
CA GLU A 616 12.83 -33.97 -19.14
C GLU A 616 12.23 -35.10 -18.28
N GLY A 617 11.21 -34.74 -17.50
CA GLY A 617 10.49 -35.62 -16.60
C GLY A 617 9.01 -35.75 -16.95
N PRO A 618 8.14 -36.02 -15.96
CA PRO A 618 6.74 -36.30 -16.18
C PRO A 618 5.98 -35.08 -16.74
N TRP A 619 4.94 -35.40 -17.53
CA TRP A 619 3.96 -34.42 -18.01
C TRP A 619 2.99 -34.06 -16.89
N ILE A 620 2.60 -32.79 -16.79
CA ILE A 620 1.63 -32.27 -15.84
C ILE A 620 0.70 -31.26 -16.51
N GLU A 621 -0.56 -31.24 -16.09
CA GLU A 621 -1.59 -30.31 -16.55
C GLU A 621 -2.12 -29.49 -15.38
N ALA A 622 -2.18 -28.17 -15.52
CA ALA A 622 -2.69 -27.22 -14.56
C ALA A 622 -4.00 -26.60 -15.04
N LYS A 623 -5.00 -26.59 -14.19
CA LYS A 623 -6.30 -25.97 -14.44
C LYS A 623 -6.35 -24.55 -13.86
N PRO A 624 -7.08 -23.63 -14.55
CA PRO A 624 -7.28 -22.28 -14.05
C PRO A 624 -7.85 -22.22 -12.63
N PHE A 625 -7.26 -21.38 -11.79
CA PHE A 625 -7.69 -21.05 -10.43
C PHE A 625 -7.86 -22.27 -9.50
N LEU A 626 -7.09 -23.32 -9.70
CA LEU A 626 -7.13 -24.54 -8.89
C LEU A 626 -5.71 -25.07 -8.63
N LEU A 627 -5.57 -25.70 -7.48
CA LEU A 627 -4.47 -26.64 -7.26
C LEU A 627 -4.77 -27.93 -8.00
N SER A 628 -4.05 -28.21 -9.06
CA SER A 628 -4.34 -29.30 -9.96
C SER A 628 -3.06 -29.98 -10.46
N GLY A 629 -3.23 -30.94 -11.38
CA GLY A 629 -2.12 -31.77 -11.81
C GLY A 629 -1.59 -32.64 -10.67
N ALA A 630 -0.95 -33.72 -11.01
CA ALA A 630 -0.21 -34.56 -10.05
C ALA A 630 0.89 -35.31 -10.80
N ALA A 631 2.10 -35.12 -10.34
CA ALA A 631 3.26 -35.83 -10.84
C ALA A 631 4.17 -36.21 -9.67
N GLU A 632 5.03 -37.20 -9.86
CA GLU A 632 6.05 -37.59 -8.92
C GLU A 632 7.42 -37.46 -9.61
N VAL A 633 8.27 -36.62 -9.03
CA VAL A 633 9.67 -36.50 -9.48
C VAL A 633 10.56 -37.36 -8.60
N ARG A 634 11.20 -38.34 -9.20
CA ARG A 634 12.21 -39.17 -8.51
C ARG A 634 13.59 -38.71 -8.97
N ALA A 635 14.45 -38.48 -8.01
CA ALA A 635 15.80 -38.02 -8.27
C ALA A 635 16.78 -38.62 -7.25
N GLU A 636 18.04 -38.71 -7.63
CA GLU A 636 19.15 -39.16 -6.79
C GLU A 636 20.22 -38.08 -6.79
N LEU A 637 20.84 -37.85 -5.63
CA LEU A 637 21.95 -36.90 -5.51
C LEU A 637 23.09 -37.31 -6.48
N PRO A 638 23.74 -36.34 -7.13
CA PRO A 638 24.87 -36.60 -7.98
C PRO A 638 25.96 -37.40 -7.26
N ALA A 639 26.62 -38.29 -7.98
CA ALA A 639 27.62 -39.15 -7.40
C ALA A 639 28.68 -38.37 -6.60
N GLY A 640 28.88 -38.77 -5.36
CA GLY A 640 29.84 -38.15 -4.42
C GLY A 640 29.28 -36.92 -3.67
N TRP A 641 28.04 -36.53 -3.90
CA TRP A 641 27.39 -35.49 -3.13
C TRP A 641 26.69 -36.07 -1.89
N THR A 642 26.77 -35.36 -0.77
CA THR A 642 26.03 -35.66 0.46
C THR A 642 24.86 -34.73 0.70
N SER A 643 24.80 -33.65 -0.06
CA SER A 643 23.68 -32.71 -0.07
C SER A 643 23.59 -31.96 -1.40
N GLY A 644 22.42 -31.44 -1.73
CA GLY A 644 22.22 -30.66 -2.96
C GLY A 644 20.83 -30.10 -3.07
N ARG A 645 20.68 -29.13 -3.95
CA ARG A 645 19.39 -28.54 -4.32
C ARG A 645 18.89 -29.12 -5.64
N LEU A 646 17.75 -29.79 -5.60
CA LEU A 646 17.02 -30.22 -6.78
C LEU A 646 16.08 -29.07 -7.22
N HIS A 647 16.40 -28.46 -8.35
CA HIS A 647 15.52 -27.51 -9.02
C HIS A 647 14.50 -28.23 -9.87
N LEU A 648 13.26 -27.73 -9.86
CA LEU A 648 12.17 -28.19 -10.71
C LEU A 648 11.65 -27.01 -11.54
N ALA A 649 11.39 -27.24 -12.82
CA ALA A 649 10.82 -26.26 -13.72
C ALA A 649 9.70 -26.89 -14.56
N LEU A 650 8.55 -26.25 -14.68
CA LEU A 650 7.50 -26.60 -15.64
C LEU A 650 7.77 -25.86 -16.94
N VAL A 651 7.95 -26.62 -18.02
CA VAL A 651 8.15 -26.07 -19.37
C VAL A 651 6.90 -26.33 -20.21
N SER A 652 6.26 -25.25 -20.65
CA SER A 652 5.10 -25.25 -21.54
C SER A 652 5.46 -24.52 -22.82
N ASP A 653 5.21 -25.12 -23.98
CA ASP A 653 5.49 -24.54 -25.31
C ASP A 653 6.93 -23.97 -25.46
N GLY A 654 7.88 -24.65 -24.84
CA GLY A 654 9.30 -24.27 -24.84
C GLY A 654 9.69 -23.13 -23.90
N ALA A 655 8.77 -22.59 -23.12
CA ALA A 655 9.00 -21.56 -22.12
C ALA A 655 8.88 -22.13 -20.70
N VAL A 656 9.71 -21.64 -19.77
CA VAL A 656 9.56 -21.95 -18.36
C VAL A 656 8.46 -21.11 -17.77
N VAL A 657 7.40 -21.75 -17.25
CA VAL A 657 6.21 -21.09 -16.70
C VAL A 657 6.11 -21.17 -15.17
N ALA A 658 6.84 -22.09 -14.56
CA ALA A 658 6.93 -22.21 -13.10
C ALA A 658 8.28 -22.80 -12.67
N ARG A 659 8.75 -22.40 -11.49
CA ARG A 659 9.94 -22.96 -10.85
C ARG A 659 9.69 -23.21 -9.38
N SER A 660 10.42 -24.20 -8.83
CA SER A 660 10.57 -24.43 -7.40
C SER A 660 11.86 -25.22 -7.14
N ALA A 661 12.20 -25.45 -5.90
CA ALA A 661 13.36 -26.25 -5.56
C ALA A 661 13.18 -26.91 -4.18
N VAL A 662 13.93 -28.00 -3.96
CA VAL A 662 14.00 -28.70 -2.68
C VAL A 662 15.48 -29.03 -2.35
N ASP A 663 15.89 -28.72 -1.12
CA ASP A 663 17.22 -29.05 -0.61
C ASP A 663 17.20 -30.43 0.07
N ILE A 664 18.15 -31.30 -0.32
CA ILE A 664 18.27 -32.69 0.17
C ILE A 664 19.58 -32.80 0.92
N ASP A 665 19.57 -33.46 2.09
CA ASP A 665 20.76 -33.79 2.87
C ASP A 665 20.72 -35.27 3.28
N THR A 666 21.87 -35.96 3.21
CA THR A 666 22.01 -37.35 3.64
C THR A 666 22.32 -37.48 5.13
N HIS A 667 22.64 -36.42 5.82
CA HIS A 667 22.89 -36.42 7.25
C HIS A 667 21.58 -36.38 8.04
N THR A 668 21.11 -37.55 8.47
CA THR A 668 19.83 -37.71 9.19
C THR A 668 19.97 -37.53 10.71
N ASP A 669 21.19 -37.46 11.25
CA ASP A 669 21.45 -37.31 12.69
C ASP A 669 21.17 -35.90 13.25
N PHE A 670 20.65 -34.99 12.43
CA PHE A 670 20.36 -33.64 12.84
C PHE A 670 19.05 -33.58 13.65
N VAL A 671 19.22 -33.53 14.98
CA VAL A 671 18.12 -33.21 15.89
C VAL A 671 17.96 -31.67 15.91
N ILE A 672 16.90 -31.15 15.31
CA ILE A 672 16.46 -29.75 15.60
C ILE A 672 16.21 -29.75 17.10
N GLY A 673 17.02 -29.01 17.87
CA GLY A 673 16.78 -28.86 19.30
C GLY A 673 15.35 -28.38 19.51
N ASP A 674 14.56 -29.13 20.27
CA ASP A 674 13.25 -28.72 20.75
C ASP A 674 13.46 -27.44 21.57
N ASN A 675 13.44 -26.29 20.92
CA ASN A 675 13.30 -25.00 21.61
C ASN A 675 11.84 -24.92 22.05
N ARG A 676 11.57 -25.54 23.20
CA ARG A 676 10.32 -25.44 23.93
C ARG A 676 10.16 -24.03 24.48
#